data_210afad1a4b85d914d7ba034135be581
#
_entry.id   210afad1a4b85d914d7ba034135be581
#
_cell.length_a   1.000
_cell.length_b   1.000
_cell.length_c   1.000
_cell.angle_alpha   90.00
_cell.angle_beta   90.00
_cell.angle_gamma   90.00
#
_symmetry.space_group_name_H-M   'P 1'
#
loop_
_entity.id
_entity.type
_entity.pdbx_description
1 polymer ?
#
loop_
_entity_poly.entity_id
_entity_poly.type
_entity_poly.pdbx_seq_one_letter_code
_entity_poly.pdbx_strand_id
1 'polypeptide(L)'
;MPELGLLRLPAVTTVAPYGSWRSPIDAAVVARGGRRLAAPAIADDDAVWWAEGRPSEGGRVILMRRPVGGEPEEVTPEGINVRTRVHEYGGGAWTLAGPDLVLFVNFADQRLYRQRPGEEPVAITPEPDTDAGLRYADFRLAPDGQTVVCVREVHGGGEAENQIVALALDGAGEASVLASGRDFYSFPRVSPDGAWLAWTCWDHPNMPWDGTELWLAPLGDTADARLVSGGPDESVFQPEWDPVGRLHFVSDRAGWWNLYRDEGEVVAQLTDEEAELAHPQWLFGGSTYAFLADGSIACVRCDRGEERLFLLEPGAEQLRDLELPYTSFGFPSLSSRGTSVAFAAASPARETAVVLFDVASRECEEVRTAAEESVDGGYVSIPRAIVFPTSGGETANGFYYPPTNANFEAPEGELPPLIVQSHGGPTSHATPALDREFLFWTSRGFGVVDVNYRGSSGYGRPYRQRLRGGWGVVDTDDCIAATRHLADSGDADGERLAIRGGSAGGYATLCALVFHDDFATGASYYGVADTETLAEDTHKFESRYLDGLIGPYPERADLYRERSPIHFVERLRVPVILFQGLEDEVVPPSQAETMVAALRQNGVPHAYLAFAGEAHGFRRAETEIRCLEAELYFYGRILGFQPADALEPVDIYAA
;
A
#
# COMPACT_ATOMS: atom_id res chain seq x y z
N MET A 1 8.21 -33.78 -42.71
CA MET A 1 6.74 -33.69 -42.73
C MET A 1 6.39 -32.38 -42.03
N PRO A 2 5.67 -31.45 -42.68
CA PRO A 2 5.31 -30.20 -42.04
C PRO A 2 4.21 -30.46 -41.01
N GLU A 3 4.38 -29.94 -39.77
CA GLU A 3 3.35 -29.93 -38.74
C GLU A 3 2.13 -29.17 -39.24
N LEU A 4 1.02 -29.86 -39.27
CA LEU A 4 -0.29 -29.28 -39.47
C LEU A 4 -0.62 -28.39 -38.27
N GLY A 5 -0.46 -27.07 -38.45
CA GLY A 5 -1.02 -26.10 -37.52
C GLY A 5 -2.52 -26.32 -37.37
N LEU A 6 -2.94 -26.77 -36.20
CA LEU A 6 -4.34 -26.78 -35.81
C LEU A 6 -4.86 -25.34 -35.85
N LEU A 7 -5.62 -25.01 -36.91
CA LEU A 7 -6.48 -23.83 -36.93
C LEU A 7 -7.43 -23.97 -35.73
N ARG A 8 -7.17 -23.21 -34.63
CA ARG A 8 -8.18 -22.99 -33.58
C ARG A 8 -9.34 -22.28 -34.27
N LEU A 9 -10.48 -22.98 -34.43
CA LEU A 9 -11.74 -22.33 -34.75
C LEU A 9 -11.97 -21.22 -33.71
N PRO A 10 -12.47 -20.03 -34.10
CA PRO A 10 -12.85 -19.01 -33.12
C PRO A 10 -13.84 -19.66 -32.15
N ALA A 11 -13.55 -19.53 -30.85
CA ALA A 11 -14.46 -19.98 -29.81
C ALA A 11 -15.79 -19.22 -30.04
N VAL A 12 -16.90 -19.96 -30.09
CA VAL A 12 -18.22 -19.35 -30.17
C VAL A 12 -18.49 -18.72 -28.81
N THR A 13 -18.46 -17.40 -28.75
CA THR A 13 -18.82 -16.67 -27.54
C THR A 13 -20.32 -16.86 -27.25
N THR A 14 -20.64 -17.04 -25.96
CA THR A 14 -22.03 -17.14 -25.50
C THR A 14 -22.56 -15.75 -25.20
N VAL A 15 -23.67 -15.36 -25.84
CA VAL A 15 -24.36 -14.11 -25.53
C VAL A 15 -25.15 -14.29 -24.24
N ALA A 16 -24.79 -13.51 -23.19
CA ALA A 16 -25.45 -13.51 -21.87
C ALA A 16 -25.38 -12.11 -21.22
N PRO A 17 -26.39 -11.73 -20.43
CA PRO A 17 -26.41 -10.45 -19.75
C PRO A 17 -25.18 -10.27 -18.85
N TYR A 18 -24.72 -9.04 -18.74
CA TYR A 18 -23.67 -8.67 -17.76
C TYR A 18 -24.04 -9.10 -16.34
N GLY A 19 -23.03 -9.49 -15.53
CA GLY A 19 -23.22 -10.00 -14.17
C GLY A 19 -23.55 -11.51 -14.11
N SER A 20 -23.96 -12.14 -15.24
CA SER A 20 -24.31 -13.56 -15.31
C SER A 20 -23.23 -14.44 -15.96
N TRP A 21 -22.11 -13.90 -16.35
CA TRP A 21 -21.04 -14.62 -17.04
C TRP A 21 -20.34 -15.61 -16.10
N ARG A 22 -20.07 -16.80 -16.59
CA ARG A 22 -19.19 -17.74 -15.88
C ARG A 22 -17.74 -17.31 -16.00
N SER A 23 -17.05 -17.36 -14.88
CA SER A 23 -15.61 -17.06 -14.80
C SER A 23 -14.82 -18.23 -14.21
N PRO A 24 -13.62 -18.54 -14.72
CA PRO A 24 -12.69 -19.44 -14.05
C PRO A 24 -11.98 -18.77 -12.86
N ILE A 25 -12.10 -17.45 -12.70
CA ILE A 25 -11.50 -16.66 -11.61
C ILE A 25 -12.54 -16.60 -10.48
N ASP A 26 -12.63 -17.68 -9.69
CA ASP A 26 -13.44 -17.70 -8.47
C ASP A 26 -12.73 -17.00 -7.30
N ALA A 27 -13.43 -16.78 -6.19
CA ALA A 27 -12.85 -16.13 -5.00
C ALA A 27 -11.66 -16.90 -4.43
N ALA A 28 -11.65 -18.24 -4.56
CA ALA A 28 -10.53 -19.06 -4.14
C ALA A 28 -9.30 -18.89 -5.04
N VAL A 29 -9.49 -18.64 -6.35
CA VAL A 29 -8.39 -18.28 -7.29
C VAL A 29 -7.81 -16.92 -6.92
N VAL A 30 -8.64 -15.95 -6.53
CA VAL A 30 -8.18 -14.64 -6.04
C VAL A 30 -7.31 -14.82 -4.79
N ALA A 31 -7.82 -15.48 -3.76
CA ALA A 31 -7.12 -15.69 -2.49
C ALA A 31 -5.84 -16.53 -2.65
N ARG A 32 -5.81 -17.54 -3.54
CA ARG A 32 -4.59 -18.32 -3.83
C ARG A 32 -3.51 -17.51 -4.55
N GLY A 33 -3.87 -16.50 -5.34
CA GLY A 33 -2.96 -15.55 -5.96
C GLY A 33 -2.48 -14.45 -5.01
N GLY A 34 -2.97 -14.43 -3.78
CA GLY A 34 -2.75 -13.38 -2.81
C GLY A 34 -1.44 -13.45 -2.03
N ARG A 35 -0.41 -14.21 -2.46
CA ARG A 35 0.93 -14.07 -1.85
C ARG A 35 1.40 -12.63 -1.99
N ARG A 36 1.79 -12.04 -0.86
CA ARG A 36 2.30 -10.67 -0.83
C ARG A 36 3.81 -10.72 -0.84
N LEU A 37 4.43 -10.39 -1.98
CA LEU A 37 5.88 -10.36 -2.15
C LEU A 37 6.37 -8.95 -1.86
N ALA A 38 7.30 -8.81 -0.91
CA ALA A 38 7.76 -7.50 -0.45
C ALA A 38 9.25 -7.49 -0.07
N ALA A 39 9.82 -6.29 -0.08
CA ALA A 39 11.13 -5.99 0.45
C ALA A 39 12.23 -6.95 -0.04
N PRO A 40 12.41 -7.15 -1.37
CA PRO A 40 13.50 -7.97 -1.86
C PRO A 40 14.86 -7.34 -1.53
N ALA A 41 15.85 -8.21 -1.23
CA ALA A 41 17.21 -7.79 -0.92
C ALA A 41 18.22 -8.75 -1.56
N ILE A 42 19.37 -8.22 -1.99
CA ILE A 42 20.48 -9.00 -2.53
C ILE A 42 21.56 -9.09 -1.44
N ALA A 43 21.89 -10.31 -1.02
CA ALA A 43 22.92 -10.58 -0.02
C ALA A 43 24.35 -10.51 -0.61
N ASP A 44 25.36 -10.50 0.26
CA ASP A 44 26.78 -10.44 -0.14
C ASP A 44 27.27 -11.68 -0.94
N ASP A 45 26.54 -12.78 -0.86
CA ASP A 45 26.74 -14.00 -1.65
C ASP A 45 25.88 -14.05 -2.93
N ASP A 46 25.30 -12.91 -3.35
CA ASP A 46 24.38 -12.75 -4.46
C ASP A 46 23.05 -13.53 -4.33
N ALA A 47 22.75 -14.11 -3.17
CA ALA A 47 21.45 -14.70 -2.90
C ALA A 47 20.36 -13.61 -2.82
N VAL A 48 19.18 -13.92 -3.38
CA VAL A 48 18.02 -13.01 -3.30
C VAL A 48 17.13 -13.44 -2.13
N TRP A 49 16.79 -12.48 -1.29
CA TRP A 49 15.91 -12.63 -0.14
C TRP A 49 14.65 -11.78 -0.32
N TRP A 50 13.53 -12.19 0.28
CA TRP A 50 12.30 -11.39 0.29
C TRP A 50 11.38 -11.80 1.44
N ALA A 51 10.43 -10.94 1.78
CA ALA A 51 9.30 -11.27 2.64
C ALA A 51 8.14 -11.79 1.80
N GLU A 52 7.51 -12.90 2.25
CA GLU A 52 6.35 -13.51 1.59
C GLU A 52 5.20 -13.62 2.59
N GLY A 53 4.11 -12.86 2.36
CA GLY A 53 2.86 -12.99 3.11
C GLY A 53 2.02 -14.13 2.55
N ARG A 54 1.48 -14.99 3.43
CA ARG A 54 0.74 -16.20 3.08
C ARG A 54 -0.68 -16.17 3.63
N PRO A 55 -1.68 -15.82 2.82
CA PRO A 55 -3.10 -15.81 3.24
C PRO A 55 -3.58 -17.17 3.74
N SER A 56 -3.15 -18.26 3.11
CA SER A 56 -3.48 -19.64 3.51
C SER A 56 -2.90 -20.08 4.86
N GLU A 57 -1.96 -19.32 5.42
CA GLU A 57 -1.36 -19.54 6.73
C GLU A 57 -1.78 -18.45 7.75
N GLY A 58 -3.03 -17.98 7.65
CA GLY A 58 -3.56 -16.93 8.54
C GLY A 58 -2.93 -15.56 8.34
N GLY A 59 -2.39 -15.29 7.15
CA GLY A 59 -1.71 -14.02 6.85
C GLY A 59 -0.28 -13.92 7.41
N ARG A 60 0.34 -15.05 7.77
CA ARG A 60 1.73 -15.11 8.26
C ARG A 60 2.70 -14.57 7.22
N VAL A 61 3.64 -13.73 7.62
CA VAL A 61 4.76 -13.24 6.81
C VAL A 61 6.02 -14.00 7.18
N ILE A 62 6.69 -14.55 6.18
CA ILE A 62 7.92 -15.34 6.32
C ILE A 62 9.05 -14.73 5.52
N LEU A 63 10.29 -15.13 5.81
CA LEU A 63 11.44 -14.80 5.00
C LEU A 63 11.79 -15.97 4.10
N MET A 64 11.98 -15.64 2.83
CA MET A 64 12.42 -16.55 1.79
C MET A 64 13.82 -16.17 1.32
N ARG A 65 14.61 -17.16 0.91
CA ARG A 65 15.92 -16.99 0.30
C ARG A 65 16.03 -17.85 -0.94
N ARG A 66 16.62 -17.33 -1.99
CA ARG A 66 17.06 -18.10 -3.15
C ARG A 66 18.56 -17.96 -3.32
N PRO A 67 19.35 -19.01 -3.02
CA PRO A 67 20.78 -19.05 -3.31
C PRO A 67 21.03 -18.94 -4.82
N VAL A 68 22.22 -18.49 -5.20
CA VAL A 68 22.62 -18.45 -6.62
C VAL A 68 22.53 -19.85 -7.24
N GLY A 69 21.73 -19.98 -8.30
CA GLY A 69 21.51 -21.27 -8.99
C GLY A 69 20.73 -22.31 -8.19
N GLY A 70 20.18 -21.94 -7.03
CA GLY A 70 19.34 -22.79 -6.19
C GLY A 70 17.86 -22.51 -6.32
N GLU A 71 17.05 -23.31 -5.61
CA GLU A 71 15.60 -23.11 -5.48
C GLU A 71 15.28 -22.21 -4.28
N PRO A 72 14.13 -21.52 -4.29
CA PRO A 72 13.65 -20.76 -3.13
C PRO A 72 13.43 -21.64 -1.90
N GLU A 73 13.94 -21.22 -0.75
CA GLU A 73 13.81 -21.90 0.55
C GLU A 73 13.22 -20.96 1.61
N GLU A 74 12.40 -21.51 2.50
CA GLU A 74 11.88 -20.80 3.67
C GLU A 74 12.96 -20.75 4.77
N VAL A 75 13.18 -19.54 5.33
CA VAL A 75 14.22 -19.34 6.37
C VAL A 75 13.62 -19.30 7.76
N THR A 76 12.51 -18.61 7.94
CA THR A 76 11.87 -18.46 9.26
C THR A 76 11.06 -19.69 9.64
N PRO A 77 11.25 -20.24 10.87
CA PRO A 77 10.55 -21.44 11.31
C PRO A 77 9.04 -21.21 11.54
N GLU A 78 8.32 -22.31 11.66
CA GLU A 78 6.91 -22.31 12.04
C GLU A 78 6.70 -21.52 13.36
N GLY A 79 5.63 -20.71 13.42
CA GLY A 79 5.31 -19.87 14.57
C GLY A 79 5.93 -18.45 14.52
N ILE A 80 6.88 -18.20 13.64
CA ILE A 80 7.40 -16.84 13.41
C ILE A 80 6.56 -16.13 12.35
N ASN A 81 6.21 -14.88 12.64
CA ASN A 81 5.53 -13.97 11.74
C ASN A 81 6.33 -12.65 11.67
N VAL A 82 7.01 -12.41 10.55
CA VAL A 82 7.96 -11.29 10.37
C VAL A 82 7.20 -9.99 10.11
N ARG A 83 6.78 -9.36 11.18
CA ARG A 83 6.03 -8.09 11.17
C ARG A 83 6.35 -7.29 12.42
N THR A 84 6.25 -5.98 12.31
CA THR A 84 6.29 -5.04 13.43
C THR A 84 4.98 -4.25 13.50
N ARG A 85 4.70 -3.68 14.69
CA ARG A 85 3.55 -2.80 14.96
C ARG A 85 3.97 -1.35 15.22
N VAL A 86 5.21 -0.97 14.93
CA VAL A 86 5.62 0.44 15.06
C VAL A 86 4.70 1.30 14.18
N HIS A 87 4.17 2.38 14.72
CA HIS A 87 3.14 3.24 14.10
C HIS A 87 1.84 2.49 13.71
N GLU A 88 1.58 1.30 14.26
CA GLU A 88 0.52 0.32 13.93
C GLU A 88 0.63 -0.28 12.50
N TYR A 89 1.10 0.46 11.52
CA TYR A 89 1.27 0.01 10.13
C TYR A 89 2.50 -0.88 9.92
N GLY A 90 3.57 -0.66 10.69
CA GLY A 90 4.80 -1.45 10.60
C GLY A 90 5.63 -1.17 9.35
N GLY A 91 6.10 -2.23 8.71
CA GLY A 91 7.10 -2.17 7.64
C GLY A 91 8.54 -2.17 8.21
N GLY A 92 9.56 -2.37 7.35
CA GLY A 92 10.95 -2.42 7.80
C GLY A 92 11.22 -3.48 8.88
N ALA A 93 10.46 -4.57 8.86
CA ALA A 93 10.48 -5.60 9.89
C ALA A 93 11.64 -6.60 9.75
N TRP A 94 12.47 -6.46 8.73
CA TRP A 94 13.64 -7.30 8.52
C TRP A 94 14.74 -6.60 7.72
N THR A 95 15.98 -7.07 7.85
CA THR A 95 17.13 -6.66 7.04
C THR A 95 18.22 -7.73 7.04
N LEU A 96 19.09 -7.69 6.03
CA LEU A 96 20.32 -8.49 6.02
C LEU A 96 21.37 -7.86 6.92
N ALA A 97 22.05 -8.70 7.69
CA ALA A 97 23.18 -8.32 8.55
C ALA A 97 24.46 -9.08 8.16
N GLY A 98 24.49 -9.66 6.97
CA GLY A 98 25.57 -10.45 6.40
C GLY A 98 25.04 -11.37 5.30
N PRO A 99 25.90 -12.17 4.65
CA PRO A 99 25.49 -13.02 3.53
C PRO A 99 24.47 -14.09 3.93
N ASP A 100 24.53 -14.56 5.17
CA ASP A 100 23.70 -15.61 5.74
C ASP A 100 23.07 -15.22 7.09
N LEU A 101 23.14 -13.95 7.48
CA LEU A 101 22.57 -13.45 8.73
C LEU A 101 21.44 -12.46 8.45
N VAL A 102 20.26 -12.75 9.00
CA VAL A 102 19.10 -11.88 8.91
C VAL A 102 18.68 -11.40 10.29
N LEU A 103 18.23 -10.16 10.36
CA LEU A 103 17.55 -9.57 11.51
C LEU A 103 16.07 -9.42 11.17
N PHE A 104 15.18 -9.72 12.12
CA PHE A 104 13.75 -9.53 11.94
C PHE A 104 13.02 -9.33 13.27
N VAL A 105 11.84 -8.71 13.20
CA VAL A 105 10.90 -8.60 14.32
C VAL A 105 9.83 -9.69 14.19
N ASN A 106 9.57 -10.39 15.28
CA ASN A 106 8.45 -11.33 15.35
C ASN A 106 7.19 -10.62 15.88
N PHE A 107 6.08 -10.78 15.17
CA PHE A 107 4.81 -10.10 15.45
C PHE A 107 4.24 -10.40 16.84
N ALA A 108 4.42 -11.63 17.32
CA ALA A 108 3.80 -12.10 18.56
C ALA A 108 4.33 -11.38 19.80
N ASP A 109 5.62 -11.02 19.82
CA ASP A 109 6.29 -10.43 20.99
C ASP A 109 7.00 -9.10 20.69
N GLN A 110 6.96 -8.64 19.42
CA GLN A 110 7.58 -7.41 18.93
C GLN A 110 9.09 -7.31 19.19
N ARG A 111 9.75 -8.42 19.53
CA ARG A 111 11.19 -8.48 19.79
C ARG A 111 11.97 -8.61 18.48
N LEU A 112 13.19 -8.06 18.47
CA LEU A 112 14.15 -8.19 17.38
C LEU A 112 14.97 -9.47 17.56
N TYR A 113 15.06 -10.26 16.50
CA TYR A 113 15.75 -11.53 16.41
C TYR A 113 16.86 -11.50 15.37
N ARG A 114 17.88 -12.31 15.57
CA ARG A 114 18.87 -12.67 14.55
C ARG A 114 18.75 -14.15 14.23
N GLN A 115 18.96 -14.52 12.97
CA GLN A 115 18.88 -15.91 12.53
C GLN A 115 19.79 -16.16 11.33
N ARG A 116 20.37 -17.37 11.24
CA ARG A 116 20.94 -17.94 10.02
C ARG A 116 20.02 -19.02 9.45
N PRO A 117 20.03 -19.27 8.14
CA PRO A 117 19.28 -20.38 7.56
C PRO A 117 19.59 -21.70 8.26
N GLY A 118 18.55 -22.43 8.67
CA GLY A 118 18.68 -23.69 9.39
C GLY A 118 19.02 -23.61 10.88
N GLU A 119 19.19 -22.41 11.44
CA GLU A 119 19.37 -22.19 12.87
C GLU A 119 18.10 -21.65 13.53
N GLU A 120 17.96 -21.86 14.85
CA GLU A 120 16.88 -21.25 15.63
C GLU A 120 17.09 -19.75 15.78
N PRO A 121 16.00 -18.93 15.72
CA PRO A 121 16.08 -17.51 15.96
C PRO A 121 16.54 -17.19 17.39
N VAL A 122 17.43 -16.21 17.53
CA VAL A 122 17.92 -15.73 18.83
C VAL A 122 17.50 -14.28 19.01
N ALA A 123 16.71 -14.00 20.07
CA ALA A 123 16.32 -12.63 20.42
C ALA A 123 17.54 -11.81 20.84
N ILE A 124 17.66 -10.59 20.32
CA ILE A 124 18.72 -9.63 20.68
C ILE A 124 18.17 -8.43 21.46
N THR A 125 16.86 -8.40 21.74
CA THR A 125 16.23 -7.41 22.61
C THR A 125 15.62 -8.08 23.83
N PRO A 126 15.49 -7.37 24.96
CA PRO A 126 14.87 -7.93 26.17
C PRO A 126 13.40 -8.27 25.95
N GLU A 127 12.87 -9.13 26.80
CA GLU A 127 11.43 -9.31 26.94
C GLU A 127 10.84 -8.02 27.59
N PRO A 128 9.82 -7.40 26.99
CA PRO A 128 9.25 -6.18 27.55
C PRO A 128 8.39 -6.49 28.79
N ASP A 129 8.30 -5.52 29.72
CA ASP A 129 7.50 -5.65 30.95
C ASP A 129 6.00 -5.74 30.69
N THR A 130 5.54 -5.22 29.55
CA THR A 130 4.15 -5.28 29.08
C THR A 130 4.10 -5.85 27.68
N ASP A 131 3.00 -6.49 27.32
CA ASP A 131 2.80 -7.04 25.97
C ASP A 131 2.99 -5.94 24.91
N ALA A 132 3.85 -6.22 23.91
CA ALA A 132 4.26 -5.28 22.88
C ALA A 132 4.69 -3.89 23.39
N GLY A 133 5.17 -3.79 24.64
CA GLY A 133 5.60 -2.54 25.27
C GLY A 133 6.84 -1.91 24.63
N LEU A 134 7.65 -2.70 23.94
CA LEU A 134 8.77 -2.23 23.11
C LEU A 134 8.57 -2.78 21.70
N ARG A 135 8.61 -1.89 20.71
CA ARG A 135 8.46 -2.27 19.29
C ARG A 135 9.64 -1.71 18.50
N TYR A 136 10.11 -2.45 17.50
CA TYR A 136 11.30 -2.09 16.71
C TYR A 136 11.00 -2.14 15.22
N ALA A 137 11.61 -1.23 14.45
CA ALA A 137 11.49 -1.18 12.98
C ALA A 137 12.72 -0.50 12.34
N ASP A 138 12.83 -0.60 11.02
CA ASP A 138 13.78 0.15 10.17
C ASP A 138 15.23 0.06 10.68
N PHE A 139 15.68 -1.16 10.94
CA PHE A 139 17.02 -1.42 11.48
C PHE A 139 18.06 -1.62 10.38
N ARG A 140 19.29 -1.21 10.69
CA ARG A 140 20.49 -1.37 9.87
C ARG A 140 21.67 -1.80 10.73
N LEU A 141 22.48 -2.73 10.21
CA LEU A 141 23.77 -3.04 10.81
C LEU A 141 24.76 -1.92 10.48
N ALA A 142 25.43 -1.37 11.49
CA ALA A 142 26.48 -0.41 11.30
C ALA A 142 27.73 -1.06 10.68
N PRO A 143 28.65 -0.27 10.04
CA PRO A 143 29.85 -0.82 9.39
C PRO A 143 30.83 -1.55 10.32
N ASP A 144 30.71 -1.37 11.66
CA ASP A 144 31.47 -2.12 12.65
C ASP A 144 31.08 -3.61 12.73
N GLY A 145 29.97 -4.00 12.09
CA GLY A 145 29.43 -5.35 12.07
C GLY A 145 28.91 -5.86 13.43
N GLN A 146 28.73 -4.97 14.41
CA GLN A 146 28.32 -5.33 15.77
C GLN A 146 27.17 -4.47 16.32
N THR A 147 26.98 -3.27 15.78
CA THR A 147 25.98 -2.32 16.23
C THR A 147 24.79 -2.31 15.28
N VAL A 148 23.58 -2.51 15.81
CA VAL A 148 22.31 -2.37 15.07
C VAL A 148 21.68 -1.04 15.45
N VAL A 149 21.43 -0.16 14.48
CA VAL A 149 20.71 1.11 14.68
C VAL A 149 19.27 0.92 14.16
N CYS A 150 18.28 1.36 14.94
CA CYS A 150 16.86 1.18 14.56
C CYS A 150 15.94 2.23 15.20
N VAL A 151 14.72 2.29 14.71
CA VAL A 151 13.61 2.96 15.39
C VAL A 151 13.08 2.05 16.50
N ARG A 152 12.86 2.63 17.68
CA ARG A 152 12.19 2.00 18.81
C ARG A 152 10.97 2.81 19.22
N GLU A 153 9.86 2.15 19.46
CA GLU A 153 8.67 2.71 20.06
C GLU A 153 8.47 2.13 21.45
N VAL A 154 8.21 2.99 22.43
CA VAL A 154 8.06 2.63 23.85
C VAL A 154 6.64 2.95 24.28
N HIS A 155 5.91 1.92 24.74
CA HIS A 155 4.55 2.02 25.27
C HIS A 155 4.58 1.85 26.79
N GLY A 156 4.19 2.88 27.54
CA GLY A 156 4.34 2.89 29.01
C GLY A 156 3.24 3.63 29.77
N GLY A 157 1.99 3.60 29.30
CA GLY A 157 0.84 4.19 29.99
C GLY A 157 0.51 5.64 29.65
N GLY A 158 1.07 6.14 28.57
CA GLY A 158 0.76 7.40 27.90
C GLY A 158 0.85 7.23 26.39
N GLU A 159 0.98 8.33 25.67
CA GLU A 159 1.27 8.30 24.25
C GLU A 159 2.63 7.63 24.00
N ALA A 160 2.74 6.83 22.93
CA ALA A 160 3.96 6.10 22.60
C ALA A 160 5.14 7.06 22.34
N GLU A 161 6.29 6.77 22.92
CA GLU A 161 7.52 7.54 22.71
C GLU A 161 8.34 6.89 21.59
N ASN A 162 8.72 7.65 20.58
CA ASN A 162 9.56 7.21 19.47
C ASN A 162 11.01 7.64 19.67
N GLN A 163 11.94 6.77 19.32
CA GLN A 163 13.37 6.97 19.52
C GLN A 163 14.18 6.31 18.40
N ILE A 164 15.38 6.81 18.14
CA ILE A 164 16.42 6.06 17.44
C ILE A 164 17.36 5.49 18.50
N VAL A 165 17.63 4.19 18.41
CA VAL A 165 18.48 3.48 19.37
C VAL A 165 19.57 2.67 18.67
N ALA A 166 20.68 2.45 19.39
CA ALA A 166 21.72 1.48 19.05
C ALA A 166 21.64 0.27 19.97
N LEU A 167 21.75 -0.93 19.39
CA LEU A 167 21.70 -2.23 20.04
C LEU A 167 22.94 -3.03 19.69
N ALA A 168 23.44 -3.86 20.59
CA ALA A 168 24.48 -4.84 20.26
C ALA A 168 23.87 -6.04 19.48
N LEU A 169 24.49 -6.44 18.38
CA LEU A 169 24.05 -7.58 17.55
C LEU A 169 24.00 -8.91 18.30
N ASP A 170 24.83 -9.07 19.33
CA ASP A 170 24.84 -10.26 20.19
C ASP A 170 23.78 -10.22 21.30
N GLY A 171 23.08 -9.11 21.46
CA GLY A 171 22.07 -8.89 22.49
C GLY A 171 22.66 -8.50 23.85
N ALA A 172 23.96 -8.16 23.92
CA ALA A 172 24.59 -7.77 25.16
C ALA A 172 24.29 -6.29 25.52
N GLY A 173 23.89 -6.05 26.76
CA GLY A 173 23.68 -4.71 27.29
C GLY A 173 22.30 -4.11 26.99
N GLU A 174 22.13 -2.86 27.40
CA GLU A 174 20.93 -2.07 27.18
C GLU A 174 21.04 -1.26 25.88
N ALA A 175 19.88 -0.93 25.29
CA ALA A 175 19.80 -0.06 24.13
C ALA A 175 20.29 1.36 24.47
N SER A 176 21.20 1.91 23.68
CA SER A 176 21.63 3.30 23.77
C SER A 176 20.72 4.19 22.94
N VAL A 177 20.08 5.20 23.56
CA VAL A 177 19.27 6.19 22.84
C VAL A 177 20.19 7.14 22.09
N LEU A 178 20.04 7.21 20.77
CA LEU A 178 20.77 8.12 19.89
C LEU A 178 19.99 9.40 19.63
N ALA A 179 18.67 9.31 19.41
CA ALA A 179 17.80 10.47 19.22
C ALA A 179 16.43 10.22 19.88
N SER A 180 15.86 11.27 20.48
CA SER A 180 14.54 11.27 21.13
C SER A 180 13.99 12.69 21.22
N GLY A 181 12.71 12.83 21.61
CA GLY A 181 12.07 14.14 21.88
C GLY A 181 11.31 14.72 20.70
N ARG A 182 11.22 14.02 19.56
CA ARG A 182 10.28 14.31 18.46
C ARG A 182 9.15 13.28 18.50
N ASP A 183 8.05 13.57 17.85
CA ASP A 183 6.92 12.64 17.82
C ASP A 183 7.25 11.37 17.07
N PHE A 184 7.98 11.47 15.94
CA PHE A 184 8.29 10.34 15.06
C PHE A 184 9.70 10.40 14.50
N TYR A 185 10.26 9.22 14.22
CA TYR A 185 11.56 9.01 13.61
C TYR A 185 11.49 7.93 12.52
N SER A 186 12.30 8.06 11.48
CA SER A 186 12.53 7.00 10.50
C SER A 186 13.90 7.11 9.82
N PHE A 187 14.25 6.12 9.03
CA PHE A 187 15.46 6.04 8.23
C PHE A 187 16.76 6.34 9.00
N PRO A 188 17.07 5.67 10.14
CA PRO A 188 18.38 5.79 10.72
C PRO A 188 19.42 5.14 9.79
N ARG A 189 20.37 5.94 9.29
CA ARG A 189 21.38 5.50 8.29
C ARG A 189 22.77 5.90 8.75
N VAL A 190 23.59 4.91 9.09
CA VAL A 190 25.01 5.12 9.43
C VAL A 190 25.82 5.22 8.15
N SER A 191 26.73 6.19 8.08
CA SER A 191 27.63 6.36 6.92
C SER A 191 28.55 5.14 6.74
N PRO A 192 29.05 4.86 5.52
CA PRO A 192 29.93 3.72 5.25
C PRO A 192 31.23 3.68 6.07
N ASP A 193 31.72 4.84 6.51
CA ASP A 193 32.90 4.96 7.39
C ASP A 193 32.56 4.84 8.90
N GLY A 194 31.26 4.71 9.24
CA GLY A 194 30.79 4.62 10.62
C GLY A 194 30.85 5.93 11.40
N ALA A 195 31.16 7.06 10.76
CA ALA A 195 31.38 8.34 11.46
C ALA A 195 30.09 9.15 11.68
N TRP A 196 29.08 8.99 10.83
CA TRP A 196 27.88 9.82 10.79
C TRP A 196 26.61 8.98 10.89
N LEU A 197 25.58 9.60 11.48
CA LEU A 197 24.19 9.09 11.49
C LEU A 197 23.30 10.14 10.84
N ALA A 198 22.56 9.73 9.79
CA ALA A 198 21.48 10.49 9.21
C ALA A 198 20.14 9.86 9.63
N TRP A 199 19.10 10.68 9.81
CA TRP A 199 17.74 10.21 10.10
C TRP A 199 16.70 11.25 9.71
N THR A 200 15.46 10.80 9.50
CA THR A 200 14.32 11.71 9.36
C THR A 200 13.48 11.73 10.64
N CYS A 201 12.83 12.86 10.88
CA CYS A 201 11.86 13.01 11.97
C CYS A 201 10.79 14.05 11.60
N TRP A 202 9.66 13.97 12.26
CA TRP A 202 8.57 14.94 12.12
C TRP A 202 7.76 14.99 13.41
N ASP A 203 6.93 16.04 13.52
CA ASP A 203 6.04 16.25 14.65
C ASP A 203 4.61 16.51 14.16
N HIS A 204 3.66 16.20 15.01
CA HIS A 204 2.28 16.59 14.82
C HIS A 204 2.12 18.10 14.53
N PRO A 205 1.15 18.51 13.71
CA PRO A 205 0.13 17.68 13.06
C PRO A 205 0.55 17.11 11.70
N ASN A 206 1.83 17.25 11.30
CA ASN A 206 2.29 16.77 10.00
C ASN A 206 2.34 15.25 9.94
N MET A 207 1.96 14.73 8.78
CA MET A 207 2.33 13.39 8.33
C MET A 207 3.68 13.46 7.60
N PRO A 208 4.42 12.35 7.45
CA PRO A 208 5.74 12.38 6.83
C PRO A 208 5.76 12.86 5.37
N TRP A 209 4.64 12.79 4.68
CA TRP A 209 4.47 13.35 3.32
C TRP A 209 4.05 14.82 3.29
N ASP A 210 3.72 15.41 4.44
CA ASP A 210 3.41 16.84 4.56
C ASP A 210 4.65 17.65 4.95
N GLY A 211 5.35 17.22 6.00
CA GLY A 211 6.53 17.91 6.49
C GLY A 211 7.43 16.98 7.29
N THR A 212 8.69 16.85 6.87
CA THR A 212 9.71 15.98 7.47
C THR A 212 11.04 16.69 7.49
N GLU A 213 11.83 16.49 8.52
CA GLU A 213 13.19 17.03 8.65
C GLU A 213 14.23 15.92 8.52
N LEU A 214 15.27 16.14 7.72
CA LEU A 214 16.46 15.29 7.62
C LEU A 214 17.58 15.88 8.46
N TRP A 215 18.04 15.13 9.43
CA TRP A 215 19.12 15.50 10.36
C TRP A 215 20.36 14.64 10.13
N LEU A 216 21.52 15.22 10.42
CA LEU A 216 22.83 14.58 10.33
C LEU A 216 23.68 14.94 11.56
N ALA A 217 24.26 13.91 12.21
CA ALA A 217 25.15 14.10 13.34
C ALA A 217 26.33 13.12 13.33
N PRO A 218 27.43 13.39 14.05
CA PRO A 218 28.40 12.36 14.35
C PRO A 218 27.75 11.18 15.08
N LEU A 219 28.10 9.95 14.72
CA LEU A 219 27.58 8.77 15.41
C LEU A 219 28.11 8.76 16.86
N GLY A 220 27.18 8.77 17.83
CA GLY A 220 27.50 8.82 19.26
C GLY A 220 27.52 10.24 19.88
N ASP A 221 27.38 11.29 19.07
CA ASP A 221 27.18 12.67 19.57
C ASP A 221 26.10 13.39 18.76
N THR A 222 24.84 12.98 18.97
CA THR A 222 23.69 13.55 18.28
C THR A 222 23.26 14.91 18.82
N ALA A 223 23.87 15.40 19.91
CA ALA A 223 23.62 16.75 20.41
C ALA A 223 24.14 17.84 19.45
N ASP A 224 25.12 17.52 18.60
CA ASP A 224 25.67 18.42 17.56
C ASP A 224 25.06 18.15 16.18
N ALA A 225 23.78 17.76 16.14
CA ALA A 225 23.06 17.49 14.88
C ALA A 225 22.79 18.77 14.10
N ARG A 226 22.99 18.68 12.76
CA ARG A 226 22.57 19.73 11.82
C ARG A 226 21.36 19.31 10.99
N LEU A 227 20.46 20.25 10.72
CA LEU A 227 19.41 20.08 9.73
C LEU A 227 20.04 20.10 8.33
N VAL A 228 19.78 19.07 7.55
CA VAL A 228 20.22 18.95 6.14
C VAL A 228 19.18 19.53 5.21
N SER A 229 17.92 19.14 5.40
CA SER A 229 16.79 19.47 4.52
C SER A 229 15.49 19.26 5.25
N GLY A 230 14.40 19.79 4.68
CA GLY A 230 13.06 19.56 5.22
C GLY A 230 12.53 20.69 6.07
N GLY A 231 11.34 20.48 6.59
CA GLY A 231 10.58 21.42 7.39
C GLY A 231 9.08 21.14 7.32
N PRO A 232 8.24 22.04 7.87
CA PRO A 232 6.79 21.79 7.97
C PRO A 232 6.07 21.71 6.63
N ASP A 233 6.65 22.25 5.55
CA ASP A 233 6.06 22.30 4.21
C ASP A 233 6.91 21.56 3.17
N GLU A 234 7.86 20.73 3.59
CA GLU A 234 8.73 19.92 2.73
C GLU A 234 8.79 18.48 3.24
N SER A 235 8.45 17.53 2.38
CA SER A 235 8.59 16.10 2.68
C SER A 235 9.95 15.60 2.22
N VAL A 236 10.71 15.00 3.13
CA VAL A 236 11.99 14.33 2.84
C VAL A 236 11.84 12.83 3.06
N PHE A 237 12.31 12.05 2.09
CA PHE A 237 12.16 10.60 2.09
C PHE A 237 13.48 9.91 1.78
N GLN A 238 13.72 8.74 2.39
CA GLN A 238 14.82 7.83 2.12
C GLN A 238 16.19 8.52 2.05
N PRO A 239 16.72 9.11 3.17
CA PRO A 239 18.14 9.40 3.22
C PRO A 239 18.94 8.11 3.07
N GLU A 240 19.95 8.10 2.19
CA GLU A 240 20.81 6.95 1.94
C GLU A 240 22.22 7.40 1.53
N TRP A 241 23.22 6.64 1.91
CA TRP A 241 24.60 6.92 1.61
C TRP A 241 25.03 6.23 0.32
N ASP A 242 25.67 6.97 -0.58
CA ASP A 242 26.33 6.34 -1.72
C ASP A 242 27.61 5.60 -1.29
N PRO A 243 28.18 4.73 -2.16
CA PRO A 243 29.37 3.95 -1.83
C PRO A 243 30.63 4.77 -1.47
N VAL A 244 30.65 6.07 -1.79
CA VAL A 244 31.77 6.98 -1.45
C VAL A 244 31.48 7.90 -0.27
N GLY A 245 30.34 7.70 0.41
CA GLY A 245 29.98 8.37 1.65
C GLY A 245 29.31 9.73 1.48
N ARG A 246 28.61 9.98 0.36
CA ARG A 246 27.79 11.17 0.17
C ARG A 246 26.34 10.86 0.48
N LEU A 247 25.68 11.75 1.24
CA LEU A 247 24.29 11.59 1.63
C LEU A 247 23.34 12.06 0.52
N HIS A 248 22.46 11.18 0.08
CA HIS A 248 21.40 11.45 -0.89
C HIS A 248 20.03 11.31 -0.21
N PHE A 249 19.02 11.95 -0.77
CA PHE A 249 17.64 11.85 -0.28
C PHE A 249 16.66 12.32 -1.36
N VAL A 250 15.39 12.02 -1.19
CA VAL A 250 14.30 12.54 -2.03
C VAL A 250 13.58 13.66 -1.27
N SER A 251 13.21 14.74 -1.99
CA SER A 251 12.46 15.87 -1.43
C SER A 251 11.43 16.39 -2.43
N ASP A 252 10.27 16.85 -1.93
CA ASP A 252 9.21 17.46 -2.74
C ASP A 252 9.23 19.00 -2.75
N ARG A 253 10.35 19.62 -2.37
CA ARG A 253 10.53 21.08 -2.32
C ARG A 253 10.23 21.81 -3.64
N ALA A 254 10.41 21.13 -4.77
CA ALA A 254 10.10 21.62 -6.12
C ALA A 254 8.67 21.33 -6.58
N GLY A 255 7.80 20.81 -5.70
CA GLY A 255 6.44 20.41 -6.01
C GLY A 255 6.27 18.94 -6.44
N TRP A 256 7.36 18.26 -6.69
CA TRP A 256 7.45 16.84 -6.99
C TRP A 256 8.59 16.22 -6.19
N TRP A 257 8.48 14.98 -5.78
CA TRP A 257 9.56 14.25 -5.12
C TRP A 257 10.69 13.98 -6.12
N ASN A 258 11.77 14.72 -5.99
CA ASN A 258 12.98 14.62 -6.77
C ASN A 258 14.18 14.22 -5.93
N LEU A 259 15.24 13.71 -6.57
CA LEU A 259 16.46 13.25 -5.91
C LEU A 259 17.42 14.43 -5.67
N TYR A 260 17.98 14.48 -4.46
CA TYR A 260 18.91 15.51 -3.99
C TYR A 260 20.14 14.88 -3.34
N ARG A 261 21.20 15.67 -3.20
CA ARG A 261 22.42 15.27 -2.49
C ARG A 261 22.91 16.39 -1.59
N ASP A 262 23.35 16.02 -0.37
CA ASP A 262 24.00 16.92 0.56
C ASP A 262 25.44 17.18 0.14
N GLU A 263 25.82 18.43 -0.07
CA GLU A 263 27.17 18.91 -0.37
C GLU A 263 27.75 19.71 0.83
N GLY A 264 27.15 19.58 1.99
CA GLY A 264 27.52 20.27 3.23
C GLY A 264 26.87 21.64 3.39
N GLU A 265 27.31 22.66 2.70
CA GLU A 265 26.72 24.02 2.78
C GLU A 265 25.51 24.21 1.85
N VAL A 266 25.40 23.39 0.82
CA VAL A 266 24.31 23.43 -0.17
C VAL A 266 23.74 22.04 -0.43
N VAL A 267 22.49 21.98 -0.86
CA VAL A 267 21.85 20.78 -1.34
C VAL A 267 21.78 20.85 -2.86
N ALA A 268 22.39 19.87 -3.54
CA ALA A 268 22.39 19.76 -4.98
C ALA A 268 21.14 18.98 -5.44
N GLN A 269 20.38 19.54 -6.38
CA GLN A 269 19.31 18.83 -7.07
C GLN A 269 19.92 17.93 -8.15
N LEU A 270 19.55 16.64 -8.17
CA LEU A 270 20.07 15.66 -9.13
C LEU A 270 19.08 15.35 -10.25
N THR A 271 17.78 15.50 -10.00
CA THR A 271 16.72 15.30 -10.99
C THR A 271 15.75 16.48 -10.95
N ASP A 272 15.14 16.79 -12.11
CA ASP A 272 14.12 17.83 -12.25
C ASP A 272 12.95 17.26 -13.06
N GLU A 273 12.22 16.32 -12.42
CA GLU A 273 11.12 15.59 -13.03
C GLU A 273 9.76 16.16 -12.57
N GLU A 274 8.83 16.29 -13.51
CA GLU A 274 7.41 16.46 -13.22
C GLU A 274 6.77 15.07 -12.98
N ALA A 275 7.36 14.31 -12.07
CA ALA A 275 6.96 12.96 -11.65
C ALA A 275 7.49 12.69 -10.24
N GLU A 276 6.98 11.66 -9.57
CA GLU A 276 7.37 11.32 -8.20
C GLU A 276 8.49 10.27 -8.19
N LEU A 277 9.58 10.53 -7.48
CA LEU A 277 10.63 9.56 -7.15
C LEU A 277 10.50 9.05 -5.70
N ALA A 278 9.38 9.27 -5.06
CA ALA A 278 9.01 8.72 -3.76
C ALA A 278 7.50 8.51 -3.67
N HIS A 279 7.05 7.99 -2.55
CA HIS A 279 5.64 7.82 -2.22
C HIS A 279 5.39 8.10 -0.73
N PRO A 280 4.13 8.28 -0.30
CA PRO A 280 3.81 8.52 1.10
C PRO A 280 4.32 7.40 2.01
N GLN A 281 5.04 7.76 3.06
CA GLN A 281 5.66 6.83 4.00
C GLN A 281 4.64 6.34 5.04
N TRP A 282 3.74 5.46 4.65
CA TRP A 282 2.85 4.76 5.57
C TRP A 282 3.57 3.68 6.36
N LEU A 283 4.57 3.06 5.73
CA LEU A 283 5.31 1.92 6.24
C LEU A 283 6.81 2.25 6.29
N PHE A 284 7.52 1.60 7.20
CA PHE A 284 8.98 1.58 7.17
C PHE A 284 9.53 0.68 6.06
N GLY A 285 10.81 0.86 5.71
CA GLY A 285 11.53 0.00 4.78
C GLY A 285 11.28 0.30 3.30
N GLY A 286 10.54 1.37 2.97
CA GLY A 286 10.41 1.83 1.58
C GLY A 286 11.75 2.27 1.00
N SER A 287 12.02 1.90 -0.26
CA SER A 287 13.22 2.30 -0.99
C SER A 287 12.88 2.48 -2.46
N THR A 288 12.87 3.72 -2.91
CA THR A 288 12.52 4.09 -4.29
C THR A 288 13.73 4.26 -5.17
N TYR A 289 14.94 4.28 -4.59
CA TYR A 289 16.19 4.32 -5.34
C TYR A 289 17.30 3.49 -4.66
N ALA A 290 18.26 3.06 -5.47
CA ALA A 290 19.40 2.28 -4.99
C ALA A 290 20.65 2.58 -5.86
N PHE A 291 21.85 2.54 -5.23
CA PHE A 291 23.11 2.81 -5.90
C PHE A 291 23.68 1.55 -6.54
N LEU A 292 24.19 1.68 -7.77
CA LEU A 292 24.98 0.65 -8.43
C LEU A 292 26.49 0.88 -8.20
N ALA A 293 27.29 -0.15 -8.46
CA ALA A 293 28.74 -0.11 -8.21
C ALA A 293 29.50 0.94 -9.03
N ASP A 294 28.98 1.36 -10.17
CA ASP A 294 29.54 2.41 -11.03
C ASP A 294 29.14 3.83 -10.60
N GLY A 295 28.30 3.95 -9.54
CA GLY A 295 27.78 5.21 -9.05
C GLY A 295 26.50 5.66 -9.74
N SER A 296 25.93 4.87 -10.64
CA SER A 296 24.59 5.09 -11.19
C SER A 296 23.53 4.85 -10.10
N ILE A 297 22.38 5.48 -10.26
CA ILE A 297 21.24 5.34 -9.34
C ILE A 297 20.07 4.76 -10.12
N ALA A 298 19.65 3.54 -9.75
CA ALA A 298 18.39 3.00 -10.21
C ALA A 298 17.25 3.60 -9.35
N CYS A 299 16.17 4.07 -9.95
CA CYS A 299 15.05 4.67 -9.23
C CYS A 299 13.70 4.34 -9.86
N VAL A 300 12.68 4.19 -9.02
CA VAL A 300 11.29 4.10 -9.45
C VAL A 300 10.75 5.51 -9.68
N ARG A 301 10.19 5.74 -10.85
CA ARG A 301 9.54 6.99 -11.23
C ARG A 301 8.05 6.72 -11.43
N CYS A 302 7.21 7.42 -10.68
CA CYS A 302 5.76 7.39 -10.81
C CYS A 302 5.28 8.63 -11.59
N ASP A 303 4.62 8.40 -12.70
CA ASP A 303 3.97 9.44 -13.51
C ASP A 303 2.48 9.10 -13.65
N ARG A 304 1.64 9.87 -12.97
CA ARG A 304 0.17 9.70 -12.99
C ARG A 304 -0.30 8.29 -12.65
N GLY A 305 0.30 7.71 -11.60
CA GLY A 305 -0.02 6.38 -11.10
C GLY A 305 0.64 5.23 -11.88
N GLU A 306 1.34 5.47 -12.97
CA GLU A 306 2.16 4.46 -13.65
C GLU A 306 3.61 4.54 -13.16
N GLU A 307 4.13 3.43 -12.68
CA GLU A 307 5.47 3.32 -12.10
C GLU A 307 6.41 2.56 -13.03
N ARG A 308 7.63 3.08 -13.22
CA ARG A 308 8.67 2.44 -14.04
C ARG A 308 10.04 2.58 -13.39
N LEU A 309 10.96 1.69 -13.74
CA LEU A 309 12.36 1.73 -13.29
C LEU A 309 13.22 2.52 -14.28
N PHE A 310 13.90 3.52 -13.74
CA PHE A 310 14.81 4.41 -14.46
C PHE A 310 16.24 4.32 -13.92
N LEU A 311 17.20 4.83 -14.67
CA LEU A 311 18.59 4.95 -14.29
C LEU A 311 19.07 6.40 -14.43
N LEU A 312 19.65 6.94 -13.37
CA LEU A 312 20.45 8.17 -13.40
C LEU A 312 21.92 7.79 -13.47
N GLU A 313 22.58 8.04 -14.62
CA GLU A 313 24.00 7.79 -14.79
C GLU A 313 24.84 8.89 -14.12
N PRO A 314 26.08 8.61 -13.66
CA PRO A 314 26.93 9.63 -13.04
C PRO A 314 27.14 10.85 -13.95
N GLY A 315 26.74 12.03 -13.46
CA GLY A 315 26.86 13.29 -14.21
C GLY A 315 25.80 13.51 -15.29
N ALA A 316 24.83 12.62 -15.45
CA ALA A 316 23.67 12.85 -16.31
C ALA A 316 22.68 13.81 -15.62
N GLU A 317 21.95 14.59 -16.43
CA GLU A 317 20.88 15.50 -15.98
C GLU A 317 19.49 14.90 -16.20
N GLN A 318 19.39 13.74 -16.85
CA GLN A 318 18.12 13.10 -17.22
C GLN A 318 18.11 11.63 -16.85
N LEU A 319 16.96 11.17 -16.42
CA LEU A 319 16.66 9.77 -16.18
C LEU A 319 16.52 9.01 -17.51
N ARG A 320 17.09 7.81 -17.58
CA ARG A 320 16.93 6.88 -18.71
C ARG A 320 16.00 5.75 -18.31
N ASP A 321 14.90 5.57 -19.04
CA ASP A 321 13.98 4.43 -18.87
C ASP A 321 14.74 3.11 -19.12
N LEU A 322 14.60 2.15 -18.21
CA LEU A 322 15.15 0.81 -18.36
C LEU A 322 14.25 -0.11 -19.20
N GLU A 323 13.08 0.38 -19.66
CA GLU A 323 12.16 -0.30 -20.59
C GLU A 323 11.76 -1.71 -20.14
N LEU A 324 11.56 -1.89 -18.83
CA LEU A 324 11.06 -3.14 -18.27
C LEU A 324 9.54 -3.24 -18.41
N PRO A 325 8.98 -4.46 -18.49
CA PRO A 325 7.54 -4.67 -18.70
C PRO A 325 6.70 -4.53 -17.42
N TYR A 326 7.12 -3.71 -16.48
CA TYR A 326 6.45 -3.49 -15.20
C TYR A 326 5.99 -2.05 -15.08
N THR A 327 4.77 -1.86 -14.55
CA THR A 327 4.10 -0.56 -14.43
C THR A 327 3.55 -0.28 -13.04
N SER A 328 3.84 -1.18 -12.09
CA SER A 328 3.49 -1.03 -10.68
C SER A 328 4.53 -1.71 -9.81
N PHE A 329 5.04 -0.98 -8.84
CA PHE A 329 6.01 -1.46 -7.83
C PHE A 329 5.36 -1.58 -6.45
N GLY A 330 4.09 -1.19 -6.33
CA GLY A 330 3.31 -1.25 -5.09
C GLY A 330 3.92 -0.35 -4.00
N PHE A 331 4.51 -0.97 -2.98
CA PHE A 331 5.35 -0.27 -2.00
C PHE A 331 6.82 -0.51 -2.39
N PRO A 332 7.45 0.42 -3.15
CA PRO A 332 8.77 0.19 -3.70
C PRO A 332 9.81 -0.11 -2.63
N SER A 333 10.59 -1.14 -2.85
CA SER A 333 11.71 -1.53 -2.00
C SER A 333 12.82 -2.06 -2.89
N LEU A 334 13.64 -1.15 -3.43
CA LEU A 334 14.78 -1.49 -4.26
C LEU A 334 15.97 -1.91 -3.41
N SER A 335 16.63 -2.98 -3.82
CA SER A 335 17.94 -3.38 -3.30
C SER A 335 18.89 -3.58 -4.46
N SER A 336 20.15 -3.16 -4.32
CA SER A 336 21.15 -3.27 -5.38
C SER A 336 22.45 -3.89 -4.89
N ARG A 337 23.13 -4.57 -5.80
CA ARG A 337 24.48 -5.09 -5.59
C ARG A 337 25.20 -5.19 -6.95
N GLY A 338 26.41 -4.64 -7.04
CA GLY A 338 27.15 -4.62 -8.30
C GLY A 338 26.37 -3.85 -9.38
N THR A 339 25.98 -4.54 -10.45
CA THR A 339 25.13 -4.05 -11.54
C THR A 339 23.67 -4.54 -11.42
N SER A 340 23.35 -5.34 -10.41
CA SER A 340 22.03 -5.95 -10.24
C SER A 340 21.14 -5.13 -9.31
N VAL A 341 19.84 -5.13 -9.62
CA VAL A 341 18.77 -4.53 -8.80
C VAL A 341 17.69 -5.59 -8.55
N ALA A 342 17.28 -5.76 -7.31
CA ALA A 342 16.13 -6.58 -6.94
C ALA A 342 14.95 -5.68 -6.54
N PHE A 343 13.76 -6.03 -6.98
CA PHE A 343 12.51 -5.32 -6.69
C PHE A 343 11.31 -6.26 -6.80
N ALA A 344 10.18 -5.85 -6.23
CA ALA A 344 8.88 -6.48 -6.47
C ALA A 344 8.07 -5.59 -7.43
N ALA A 345 7.52 -6.15 -8.49
CA ALA A 345 6.76 -5.38 -9.47
C ALA A 345 5.73 -6.21 -10.24
N ALA A 346 4.74 -5.52 -10.81
CA ALA A 346 3.65 -6.06 -11.58
C ALA A 346 3.39 -5.22 -12.84
N SER A 347 2.50 -5.71 -13.71
CA SER A 347 1.89 -4.92 -14.76
C SER A 347 0.45 -5.39 -14.99
N PRO A 348 -0.37 -4.73 -15.82
CA PRO A 348 -1.75 -5.18 -16.07
C PRO A 348 -1.89 -6.63 -16.55
N ALA A 349 -0.84 -7.19 -17.16
CA ALA A 349 -0.84 -8.55 -17.70
C ALA A 349 0.14 -9.51 -17.01
N ARG A 350 0.77 -9.07 -15.92
CA ARG A 350 1.76 -9.86 -15.18
C ARG A 350 1.49 -9.79 -13.70
N GLU A 351 1.49 -10.95 -13.07
CA GLU A 351 1.45 -11.10 -11.61
C GLU A 351 2.60 -10.33 -10.94
N THR A 352 2.40 -9.93 -9.70
CA THR A 352 3.51 -9.42 -8.89
C THR A 352 4.61 -10.47 -8.80
N ALA A 353 5.82 -10.06 -9.07
CA ALA A 353 7.01 -10.93 -8.97
C ALA A 353 8.14 -10.23 -8.21
N VAL A 354 8.93 -11.02 -7.48
CA VAL A 354 10.30 -10.64 -7.11
C VAL A 354 11.17 -10.79 -8.33
N VAL A 355 11.78 -9.69 -8.75
CA VAL A 355 12.58 -9.61 -9.97
C VAL A 355 14.02 -9.30 -9.62
N LEU A 356 14.96 -10.00 -10.24
CA LEU A 356 16.37 -9.68 -10.28
C LEU A 356 16.72 -9.19 -11.68
N PHE A 357 17.17 -7.95 -11.78
CA PHE A 357 17.54 -7.32 -13.05
C PHE A 357 18.98 -6.86 -13.03
N ASP A 358 19.80 -7.33 -13.97
CA ASP A 358 21.16 -6.83 -14.18
C ASP A 358 21.17 -5.71 -15.24
N VAL A 359 21.52 -4.50 -14.81
CA VAL A 359 21.49 -3.29 -15.64
C VAL A 359 22.51 -3.36 -16.79
N ALA A 360 23.65 -4.03 -16.60
CA ALA A 360 24.72 -4.09 -17.59
C ALA A 360 24.43 -5.13 -18.69
N SER A 361 24.01 -6.34 -18.33
CA SER A 361 23.66 -7.39 -19.30
C SER A 361 22.23 -7.28 -19.81
N ARG A 362 21.36 -6.55 -19.10
CA ARG A 362 19.91 -6.47 -19.29
C ARG A 362 19.18 -7.81 -19.07
N GLU A 363 19.81 -8.74 -18.38
CA GLU A 363 19.15 -9.97 -17.96
C GLU A 363 18.13 -9.65 -16.88
N CYS A 364 16.91 -10.20 -17.06
CA CYS A 364 15.77 -10.00 -16.16
C CYS A 364 15.21 -11.36 -15.79
N GLU A 365 15.24 -11.69 -14.51
CA GLU A 365 14.76 -12.95 -13.95
C GLU A 365 13.62 -12.72 -12.96
N GLU A 366 12.47 -13.38 -13.15
CA GLU A 366 11.42 -13.48 -12.14
C GLU A 366 11.78 -14.61 -11.17
N VAL A 367 12.28 -14.23 -10.00
CA VAL A 367 12.74 -15.14 -8.94
C VAL A 367 11.57 -15.87 -8.26
N ARG A 368 10.47 -15.14 -8.08
CA ARG A 368 9.24 -15.64 -7.43
C ARG A 368 8.04 -14.86 -7.92
N THR A 369 6.95 -15.54 -8.23
CA THR A 369 5.66 -14.93 -8.58
C THR A 369 4.66 -15.06 -7.43
N ALA A 370 3.77 -14.09 -7.30
CA ALA A 370 2.71 -14.09 -6.27
C ALA A 370 1.77 -15.29 -6.42
N ALA A 371 1.49 -15.70 -7.65
CA ALA A 371 0.70 -16.88 -7.95
C ALA A 371 1.51 -17.96 -8.66
N GLU A 372 1.17 -19.23 -8.43
CA GLU A 372 1.80 -20.37 -9.12
C GLU A 372 1.27 -20.54 -10.54
N GLU A 373 -0.01 -20.21 -10.72
CA GLU A 373 -0.71 -20.32 -12.01
C GLU A 373 -1.05 -18.93 -12.52
N SER A 374 -0.63 -18.63 -13.74
CA SER A 374 -1.02 -17.40 -14.44
C SER A 374 -2.49 -17.45 -14.86
N VAL A 375 -3.14 -16.30 -14.87
CA VAL A 375 -4.48 -16.15 -15.42
C VAL A 375 -4.42 -16.20 -16.96
N ASP A 376 -5.37 -16.92 -17.58
CA ASP A 376 -5.49 -16.92 -19.05
C ASP A 376 -5.78 -15.50 -19.57
N GLY A 377 -4.98 -15.05 -20.53
CA GLY A 377 -5.06 -13.70 -21.09
C GLY A 377 -6.43 -13.30 -21.63
N GLY A 378 -7.30 -14.27 -21.98
CA GLY A 378 -8.68 -14.01 -22.39
C GLY A 378 -9.60 -13.50 -21.27
N TYR A 379 -9.14 -13.50 -20.02
CA TYR A 379 -9.85 -12.98 -18.84
C TYR A 379 -9.13 -11.78 -18.20
N VAL A 380 -8.00 -11.36 -18.75
CA VAL A 380 -7.22 -10.24 -18.23
C VAL A 380 -7.75 -8.93 -18.80
N SER A 381 -8.34 -8.12 -17.95
CA SER A 381 -8.76 -6.76 -18.29
C SER A 381 -7.57 -5.81 -18.26
N ILE A 382 -7.23 -5.23 -19.40
CA ILE A 382 -6.17 -4.22 -19.50
C ILE A 382 -6.78 -2.84 -19.26
N PRO A 383 -6.34 -2.11 -18.23
CA PRO A 383 -6.90 -0.81 -17.92
C PRO A 383 -6.51 0.25 -18.96
N ARG A 384 -7.36 1.25 -19.09
CA ARG A 384 -7.03 2.51 -19.74
C ARG A 384 -7.00 3.63 -18.70
N ALA A 385 -5.98 4.46 -18.74
CA ALA A 385 -5.94 5.68 -17.95
C ALA A 385 -7.03 6.64 -18.46
N ILE A 386 -7.78 7.24 -17.54
CA ILE A 386 -8.81 8.24 -17.84
C ILE A 386 -8.54 9.51 -17.05
N VAL A 387 -8.88 10.64 -17.67
CA VAL A 387 -8.90 11.96 -17.05
C VAL A 387 -10.30 12.52 -17.27
N PHE A 388 -10.93 12.97 -16.23
CA PHE A 388 -12.32 13.40 -16.30
C PHE A 388 -12.55 14.72 -15.55
N PRO A 389 -13.50 15.56 -16.01
CA PRO A 389 -13.87 16.78 -15.32
C PRO A 389 -14.58 16.46 -14.01
N THR A 390 -14.32 17.27 -12.98
CA THR A 390 -14.93 17.14 -11.67
C THR A 390 -15.37 18.49 -11.09
N SER A 391 -15.80 18.50 -9.83
CA SER A 391 -16.26 19.69 -9.13
C SER A 391 -15.21 20.81 -9.12
N GLY A 392 -15.66 22.06 -9.08
CA GLY A 392 -14.78 23.23 -9.09
C GLY A 392 -14.14 23.56 -10.44
N GLY A 393 -14.49 22.86 -11.52
CA GLY A 393 -13.91 23.05 -12.85
C GLY A 393 -12.50 22.42 -12.98
N GLU A 394 -12.18 21.50 -12.09
CA GLU A 394 -10.93 20.75 -12.07
C GLU A 394 -11.04 19.40 -12.78
N THR A 395 -9.97 18.63 -12.77
CA THR A 395 -9.92 17.26 -13.30
C THR A 395 -9.40 16.30 -12.25
N ALA A 396 -9.90 15.06 -12.33
CA ALA A 396 -9.37 13.92 -11.59
C ALA A 396 -8.97 12.79 -12.53
N ASN A 397 -8.35 11.75 -12.00
CA ASN A 397 -7.71 10.69 -12.76
C ASN A 397 -8.22 9.31 -12.28
N GLY A 398 -7.98 8.28 -13.08
CA GLY A 398 -8.28 6.90 -12.70
C GLY A 398 -7.89 5.91 -13.78
N PHE A 399 -8.07 4.62 -13.46
CA PHE A 399 -7.87 3.52 -14.38
C PHE A 399 -9.19 2.78 -14.57
N TYR A 400 -9.68 2.71 -15.80
CA TYR A 400 -10.89 1.96 -16.13
C TYR A 400 -10.54 0.60 -16.71
N TYR A 401 -11.07 -0.46 -16.10
CA TYR A 401 -10.94 -1.86 -16.47
C TYR A 401 -12.25 -2.32 -17.12
N PRO A 402 -12.28 -2.56 -18.44
CA PRO A 402 -13.49 -2.99 -19.13
C PRO A 402 -13.84 -4.45 -18.81
N PRO A 403 -15.12 -4.85 -18.95
CA PRO A 403 -15.51 -6.26 -18.89
C PRO A 403 -14.71 -7.10 -19.88
N THR A 404 -14.16 -8.23 -19.43
CA THR A 404 -13.29 -9.08 -20.27
C THR A 404 -13.49 -10.56 -19.96
N ASN A 405 -14.01 -11.33 -20.94
CA ASN A 405 -14.22 -12.77 -20.80
C ASN A 405 -14.06 -13.46 -22.16
N ALA A 406 -13.24 -14.51 -22.22
CA ALA A 406 -12.97 -15.25 -23.46
C ALA A 406 -14.18 -15.98 -24.03
N ASN A 407 -15.22 -16.29 -23.21
CA ASN A 407 -16.32 -17.19 -23.57
C ASN A 407 -17.68 -16.49 -23.59
N PHE A 408 -17.78 -15.26 -23.13
CA PHE A 408 -19.04 -14.52 -23.01
C PHE A 408 -18.92 -13.13 -23.62
N GLU A 409 -20.05 -12.69 -24.18
CA GLU A 409 -20.30 -11.34 -24.64
C GLU A 409 -21.72 -10.90 -24.24
N ALA A 410 -21.93 -9.61 -24.06
CA ALA A 410 -23.24 -9.08 -23.71
C ALA A 410 -24.18 -9.00 -24.93
N PRO A 411 -25.51 -8.98 -24.74
CA PRO A 411 -26.47 -8.62 -25.76
C PRO A 411 -26.15 -7.25 -26.37
N GLU A 412 -26.43 -7.11 -27.67
CA GLU A 412 -26.21 -5.86 -28.40
C GLU A 412 -26.94 -4.68 -27.71
N GLY A 413 -26.18 -3.63 -27.38
CA GLY A 413 -26.71 -2.39 -26.76
C GLY A 413 -26.83 -2.45 -25.23
N GLU A 414 -26.56 -3.59 -24.59
CA GLU A 414 -26.46 -3.63 -23.14
C GLU A 414 -25.15 -2.97 -22.70
N LEU A 415 -25.21 -2.13 -21.66
CA LEU A 415 -24.04 -1.51 -21.01
C LEU A 415 -23.69 -2.25 -19.71
N PRO A 416 -22.41 -2.33 -19.33
CA PRO A 416 -22.00 -3.05 -18.12
C PRO A 416 -22.36 -2.29 -16.85
N PRO A 417 -22.70 -3.00 -15.75
CA PRO A 417 -22.68 -2.41 -14.43
C PRO A 417 -21.25 -1.96 -14.10
N LEU A 418 -21.12 -0.88 -13.32
CA LEU A 418 -19.84 -0.30 -12.94
C LEU A 418 -19.61 -0.42 -11.44
N ILE A 419 -18.41 -0.84 -11.08
CA ILE A 419 -17.89 -0.77 -9.72
C ILE A 419 -16.85 0.34 -9.66
N VAL A 420 -17.07 1.31 -8.78
CA VAL A 420 -16.09 2.35 -8.45
C VAL A 420 -15.29 1.90 -7.25
N GLN A 421 -13.99 1.76 -7.42
CA GLN A 421 -13.04 1.52 -6.35
C GLN A 421 -12.46 2.86 -5.88
N SER A 422 -12.54 3.13 -4.58
CA SER A 422 -11.86 4.23 -3.91
C SER A 422 -10.73 3.67 -3.06
N HIS A 423 -9.49 4.09 -3.33
CA HIS A 423 -8.35 3.62 -2.54
C HIS A 423 -8.36 4.16 -1.11
N GLY A 424 -7.69 3.45 -0.20
CA GLY A 424 -7.47 3.86 1.18
C GLY A 424 -6.36 4.90 1.34
N GLY A 425 -6.03 5.21 2.56
CA GLY A 425 -5.04 6.22 2.95
C GLY A 425 -5.67 7.35 3.75
N PRO A 426 -6.16 8.45 3.19
CA PRO A 426 -6.44 8.75 1.78
C PRO A 426 -5.22 9.16 0.93
N THR A 427 -4.07 9.45 1.53
CA THR A 427 -2.86 9.83 0.80
C THR A 427 -2.15 8.58 0.26
N SER A 428 -2.61 8.09 -0.87
CA SER A 428 -2.09 6.93 -1.62
C SER A 428 -2.42 7.12 -3.10
N HIS A 429 -2.25 6.10 -3.93
CA HIS A 429 -2.74 6.09 -5.31
C HIS A 429 -2.95 4.67 -5.83
N ALA A 430 -3.81 4.55 -6.82
CA ALA A 430 -4.02 3.35 -7.62
C ALA A 430 -2.97 3.25 -8.73
N THR A 431 -2.50 2.05 -8.99
CA THR A 431 -1.53 1.72 -10.07
C THR A 431 -2.12 0.69 -11.03
N PRO A 432 -1.70 0.67 -12.31
CA PRO A 432 -2.21 -0.31 -13.28
C PRO A 432 -1.49 -1.66 -13.11
N ALA A 433 -1.76 -2.36 -12.02
CA ALA A 433 -1.29 -3.72 -11.76
C ALA A 433 -2.33 -4.76 -12.19
N LEU A 434 -1.89 -6.01 -12.39
CA LEU A 434 -2.80 -7.13 -12.45
C LEU A 434 -3.36 -7.37 -11.04
N ASP A 435 -4.63 -7.06 -10.88
CA ASP A 435 -5.37 -7.31 -9.65
C ASP A 435 -6.41 -8.41 -9.90
N ARG A 436 -6.24 -9.56 -9.23
CA ARG A 436 -7.15 -10.69 -9.38
C ARG A 436 -8.56 -10.40 -8.87
N GLU A 437 -8.71 -9.48 -7.94
CA GLU A 437 -10.02 -9.01 -7.48
C GLU A 437 -10.73 -8.23 -8.60
N PHE A 438 -10.01 -7.36 -9.32
CA PHE A 438 -10.58 -6.70 -10.48
C PHE A 438 -10.90 -7.69 -11.60
N LEU A 439 -10.06 -8.71 -11.81
CA LEU A 439 -10.35 -9.77 -12.77
C LEU A 439 -11.56 -10.62 -12.36
N PHE A 440 -11.79 -10.82 -11.06
CA PHE A 440 -13.01 -11.47 -10.56
C PHE A 440 -14.26 -10.73 -11.03
N TRP A 441 -14.27 -9.41 -10.94
CA TRP A 441 -15.39 -8.58 -11.38
C TRP A 441 -15.48 -8.47 -12.90
N THR A 442 -14.41 -8.11 -13.58
CA THR A 442 -14.42 -7.86 -15.02
C THR A 442 -14.73 -9.10 -15.83
N SER A 443 -14.29 -10.28 -15.39
CA SER A 443 -14.60 -11.55 -16.04
C SER A 443 -16.06 -12.00 -15.86
N ARG A 444 -16.82 -11.35 -14.96
CA ARG A 444 -18.26 -11.53 -14.77
C ARG A 444 -19.10 -10.48 -15.49
N GLY A 445 -18.44 -9.56 -16.21
CA GLY A 445 -19.11 -8.54 -17.02
C GLY A 445 -19.28 -7.20 -16.31
N PHE A 446 -18.53 -6.92 -15.25
CA PHE A 446 -18.51 -5.59 -14.65
C PHE A 446 -17.41 -4.74 -15.28
N GLY A 447 -17.67 -3.44 -15.46
CA GLY A 447 -16.63 -2.46 -15.54
C GLY A 447 -16.13 -2.14 -14.13
N VAL A 448 -14.83 -1.90 -13.97
CA VAL A 448 -14.24 -1.40 -12.71
C VAL A 448 -13.49 -0.11 -13.01
N VAL A 449 -13.68 0.93 -12.20
CA VAL A 449 -12.85 2.12 -12.25
C VAL A 449 -12.16 2.32 -10.89
N ASP A 450 -10.84 2.37 -10.91
CA ASP A 450 -10.00 2.66 -9.76
C ASP A 450 -9.60 4.12 -9.80
N VAL A 451 -10.14 4.92 -8.86
CA VAL A 451 -10.12 6.38 -8.92
C VAL A 451 -8.91 6.93 -8.17
N ASN A 452 -8.08 7.69 -8.88
CA ASN A 452 -7.06 8.56 -8.30
C ASN A 452 -7.67 9.95 -8.08
N TYR A 453 -8.46 10.08 -7.01
CA TYR A 453 -9.14 11.32 -6.64
C TYR A 453 -8.14 12.42 -6.28
N ARG A 454 -8.57 13.69 -6.29
CA ARG A 454 -7.77 14.83 -5.83
C ARG A 454 -7.36 14.61 -4.37
N GLY A 455 -6.06 14.56 -4.13
CA GLY A 455 -5.44 14.10 -2.88
C GLY A 455 -4.56 12.88 -3.05
N SER A 456 -4.71 12.14 -4.14
CA SER A 456 -3.83 11.00 -4.45
C SER A 456 -2.38 11.46 -4.66
N SER A 457 -1.43 10.61 -4.27
CA SER A 457 -0.02 10.73 -4.65
C SER A 457 0.21 10.31 -6.11
N GLY A 458 1.42 10.47 -6.64
CA GLY A 458 1.73 10.14 -8.04
C GLY A 458 1.41 11.27 -9.04
N TYR A 459 0.92 12.42 -8.56
CA TYR A 459 0.48 13.57 -9.36
C TYR A 459 1.07 14.90 -8.88
N GLY A 460 2.11 14.87 -8.07
CA GLY A 460 2.76 16.03 -7.47
C GLY A 460 2.09 16.55 -6.19
N ARG A 461 2.88 17.29 -5.40
CA ARG A 461 2.41 17.90 -4.14
C ARG A 461 1.15 18.76 -4.31
N PRO A 462 1.02 19.61 -5.37
CA PRO A 462 -0.19 20.41 -5.56
C PRO A 462 -1.47 19.56 -5.71
N TYR A 463 -1.40 18.40 -6.36
CA TYR A 463 -2.54 17.50 -6.49
C TYR A 463 -2.86 16.80 -5.16
N ARG A 464 -1.82 16.29 -4.48
CA ARG A 464 -1.94 15.66 -3.16
C ARG A 464 -2.57 16.62 -2.13
N GLN A 465 -2.21 17.89 -2.16
CA GLN A 465 -2.74 18.90 -1.22
C GLN A 465 -4.18 19.34 -1.49
N ARG A 466 -4.79 18.98 -2.63
CA ARG A 466 -6.19 19.34 -2.93
C ARG A 466 -7.21 18.69 -1.99
N LEU A 467 -6.82 17.65 -1.29
CA LEU A 467 -7.67 17.01 -0.28
C LEU A 467 -7.67 17.74 1.07
N ARG A 468 -6.69 18.62 1.31
CA ARG A 468 -6.59 19.33 2.59
C ARG A 468 -7.84 20.20 2.83
N GLY A 469 -8.44 19.99 4.01
CA GLY A 469 -9.73 20.59 4.36
C GLY A 469 -10.92 20.10 3.54
N GLY A 470 -10.76 19.10 2.66
CA GLY A 470 -11.77 18.62 1.71
C GLY A 470 -12.15 17.16 1.78
N TRP A 471 -11.53 16.37 2.67
CA TRP A 471 -11.78 14.93 2.80
C TRP A 471 -13.25 14.61 3.11
N GLY A 472 -13.79 13.57 2.46
CA GLY A 472 -15.21 13.22 2.50
C GLY A 472 -16.09 14.04 1.55
N VAL A 473 -15.51 15.03 0.86
CA VAL A 473 -16.21 15.86 -0.14
C VAL A 473 -15.50 15.72 -1.49
N VAL A 474 -14.23 16.09 -1.55
CA VAL A 474 -13.47 16.16 -2.82
C VAL A 474 -13.24 14.77 -3.41
N ASP A 475 -12.83 13.81 -2.58
CA ASP A 475 -12.64 12.42 -2.94
C ASP A 475 -13.96 11.74 -3.38
N THR A 476 -15.04 12.03 -2.68
CA THR A 476 -16.40 11.55 -3.02
C THR A 476 -16.90 12.16 -4.34
N ASP A 477 -16.76 13.48 -4.53
CA ASP A 477 -17.11 14.15 -5.79
C ASP A 477 -16.37 13.55 -6.98
N ASP A 478 -15.09 13.19 -6.82
CA ASP A 478 -14.27 12.62 -7.88
C ASP A 478 -14.70 11.17 -8.22
N CYS A 479 -15.07 10.36 -7.23
CA CYS A 479 -15.66 9.05 -7.47
C CYS A 479 -16.98 9.15 -8.26
N ILE A 480 -17.85 10.10 -7.92
CA ILE A 480 -19.09 10.37 -8.64
C ILE A 480 -18.81 10.88 -10.05
N ALA A 481 -17.86 11.79 -10.21
CA ALA A 481 -17.50 12.32 -11.52
C ALA A 481 -16.96 11.23 -12.46
N ALA A 482 -16.21 10.24 -11.94
CA ALA A 482 -15.76 9.08 -12.70
C ALA A 482 -16.93 8.25 -13.24
N THR A 483 -17.98 8.01 -12.43
CA THR A 483 -19.17 7.27 -12.90
C THR A 483 -19.90 7.99 -14.01
N ARG A 484 -20.12 9.28 -13.83
CA ARG A 484 -20.81 10.12 -14.84
C ARG A 484 -20.02 10.15 -16.15
N HIS A 485 -18.71 10.30 -16.07
CA HIS A 485 -17.84 10.29 -17.23
C HIS A 485 -17.96 8.98 -18.02
N LEU A 486 -17.93 7.82 -17.35
CA LEU A 486 -18.01 6.50 -17.99
C LEU A 486 -19.43 6.19 -18.49
N ALA A 487 -20.47 6.62 -17.79
CA ALA A 487 -21.85 6.48 -18.25
C ALA A 487 -22.12 7.35 -19.50
N ASP A 488 -21.67 8.61 -19.48
CA ASP A 488 -21.84 9.54 -20.62
C ASP A 488 -21.06 9.09 -21.87
N SER A 489 -19.90 8.40 -21.69
CA SER A 489 -19.13 7.84 -22.79
C SER A 489 -19.68 6.52 -23.32
N GLY A 490 -20.69 5.92 -22.66
CA GLY A 490 -21.26 4.63 -23.03
C GLY A 490 -20.41 3.42 -22.62
N ASP A 491 -19.51 3.60 -21.67
CA ASP A 491 -18.66 2.55 -21.10
C ASP A 491 -19.32 1.85 -19.90
N ALA A 492 -20.38 2.44 -19.33
CA ALA A 492 -21.09 1.90 -18.17
C ALA A 492 -22.60 2.23 -18.20
N ASP A 493 -23.40 1.37 -17.54
CA ASP A 493 -24.82 1.63 -17.27
C ASP A 493 -24.97 2.55 -16.07
N GLY A 494 -25.43 3.78 -16.30
CA GLY A 494 -25.60 4.80 -15.26
C GLY A 494 -26.65 4.47 -14.19
N GLU A 495 -27.45 3.39 -14.35
CA GLU A 495 -28.41 2.94 -13.35
C GLU A 495 -27.90 1.73 -12.53
N ARG A 496 -26.82 1.07 -12.96
CA ARG A 496 -26.21 -0.08 -12.26
C ARG A 496 -24.81 0.25 -11.73
N LEU A 497 -24.74 1.26 -10.86
CA LEU A 497 -23.51 1.77 -10.28
C LEU A 497 -23.35 1.29 -8.84
N ALA A 498 -22.18 0.75 -8.50
CA ALA A 498 -21.77 0.41 -7.15
C ALA A 498 -20.48 1.13 -6.80
N ILE A 499 -20.32 1.51 -5.52
CA ILE A 499 -19.07 2.05 -4.99
C ILE A 499 -18.54 1.16 -3.89
N ARG A 500 -17.21 0.98 -3.84
CA ARG A 500 -16.56 0.21 -2.78
C ARG A 500 -15.20 0.79 -2.40
N GLY A 501 -14.73 0.44 -1.21
CA GLY A 501 -13.42 0.80 -0.76
C GLY A 501 -13.13 0.36 0.66
N GLY A 502 -11.85 0.36 1.03
CA GLY A 502 -11.37 0.04 2.37
C GLY A 502 -10.87 1.28 3.11
N SER A 503 -11.02 1.32 4.45
CA SER A 503 -10.49 2.42 5.26
C SER A 503 -11.04 3.78 4.82
N ALA A 504 -10.19 4.72 4.41
CA ALA A 504 -10.62 5.99 3.82
C ALA A 504 -11.50 5.81 2.57
N GLY A 505 -11.28 4.76 1.76
CA GLY A 505 -12.17 4.40 0.64
C GLY A 505 -13.53 3.89 1.10
N GLY A 506 -13.58 3.20 2.23
CA GLY A 506 -14.83 2.81 2.89
C GLY A 506 -15.60 4.01 3.43
N TYR A 507 -14.89 5.02 3.92
CA TYR A 507 -15.47 6.30 4.30
C TYR A 507 -16.06 7.05 3.08
N ALA A 508 -15.27 7.18 2.00
CA ALA A 508 -15.75 7.77 0.75
C ALA A 508 -17.00 7.04 0.21
N THR A 509 -17.04 5.70 0.34
CA THR A 509 -18.22 4.89 0.02
C THR A 509 -19.43 5.32 0.86
N LEU A 510 -19.29 5.40 2.18
CA LEU A 510 -20.40 5.82 3.06
C LEU A 510 -20.82 7.28 2.80
N CYS A 511 -19.87 8.19 2.57
CA CYS A 511 -20.16 9.58 2.18
C CYS A 511 -20.95 9.63 0.86
N ALA A 512 -20.55 8.89 -0.16
CA ALA A 512 -21.23 8.84 -1.44
C ALA A 512 -22.69 8.35 -1.30
N LEU A 513 -22.92 7.31 -0.47
CA LEU A 513 -24.25 6.76 -0.28
C LEU A 513 -25.16 7.61 0.60
N VAL A 514 -24.60 8.40 1.53
CA VAL A 514 -25.38 9.23 2.47
C VAL A 514 -25.66 10.63 1.91
N PHE A 515 -24.69 11.20 1.20
CA PHE A 515 -24.78 12.60 0.79
C PHE A 515 -25.14 12.81 -0.69
N HIS A 516 -25.15 11.71 -1.49
CA HIS A 516 -25.44 11.74 -2.92
C HIS A 516 -26.40 10.59 -3.31
N ASP A 517 -26.96 10.65 -4.52
CA ASP A 517 -27.97 9.72 -5.02
C ASP A 517 -27.51 8.98 -6.30
N ASP A 518 -26.21 8.98 -6.60
CA ASP A 518 -25.67 8.45 -7.87
C ASP A 518 -25.54 6.94 -7.87
N PHE A 519 -25.37 6.28 -6.72
CA PHE A 519 -25.09 4.85 -6.62
C PHE A 519 -26.33 4.05 -6.24
N ALA A 520 -26.49 2.87 -6.81
CA ALA A 520 -27.52 1.92 -6.45
C ALA A 520 -27.20 1.10 -5.19
N THR A 521 -25.92 0.98 -4.86
CA THR A 521 -25.42 0.23 -3.70
C THR A 521 -23.96 0.52 -3.43
N GLY A 522 -23.44 0.02 -2.28
CA GLY A 522 -22.00 0.07 -1.99
C GLY A 522 -21.54 -0.98 -1.00
N ALA A 523 -20.20 -1.14 -0.93
CA ALA A 523 -19.51 -2.03 0.00
C ALA A 523 -18.42 -1.26 0.76
N SER A 524 -18.56 -1.14 2.08
CA SER A 524 -17.58 -0.48 2.95
C SER A 524 -16.79 -1.53 3.73
N TYR A 525 -15.49 -1.56 3.49
CA TYR A 525 -14.53 -2.42 4.18
C TYR A 525 -13.84 -1.62 5.28
N TYR A 526 -14.06 -1.97 6.53
CA TYR A 526 -13.48 -1.30 7.71
C TYR A 526 -13.40 0.23 7.53
N GLY A 527 -14.50 0.81 7.02
CA GLY A 527 -14.58 2.23 6.70
C GLY A 527 -14.95 3.09 7.90
N VAL A 528 -14.47 4.33 7.88
CA VAL A 528 -14.83 5.34 8.89
C VAL A 528 -16.29 5.77 8.70
N ALA A 529 -17.08 5.77 9.77
CA ALA A 529 -18.47 6.25 9.77
C ALA A 529 -18.62 7.56 10.57
N ASP A 530 -17.75 7.75 11.56
CA ASP A 530 -17.71 8.91 12.46
C ASP A 530 -16.27 9.43 12.55
N THR A 531 -16.02 10.58 11.95
CA THR A 531 -14.70 11.20 11.94
C THR A 531 -14.34 11.84 13.29
N GLU A 532 -15.34 12.23 14.10
CA GLU A 532 -15.14 12.78 15.45
C GLU A 532 -14.60 11.68 16.37
N THR A 533 -15.29 10.53 16.43
CA THR A 533 -14.82 9.35 17.18
C THR A 533 -13.45 8.87 16.70
N LEU A 534 -13.18 8.89 15.38
CA LEU A 534 -11.87 8.52 14.85
C LEU A 534 -10.77 9.45 15.37
N ALA A 535 -11.00 10.78 15.40
CA ALA A 535 -10.01 11.73 15.91
C ALA A 535 -9.70 11.53 17.40
N GLU A 536 -10.65 10.97 18.19
CA GLU A 536 -10.49 10.72 19.62
C GLU A 536 -9.85 9.36 19.94
N ASP A 537 -10.11 8.33 19.11
CA ASP A 537 -9.81 6.93 19.45
C ASP A 537 -8.68 6.31 18.58
N THR A 538 -8.18 7.01 17.55
CA THR A 538 -7.14 6.45 16.67
C THR A 538 -5.75 6.45 17.34
N HIS A 539 -4.82 5.68 16.77
CA HIS A 539 -3.44 5.56 17.26
C HIS A 539 -2.59 6.83 16.99
N LYS A 540 -1.48 6.97 17.71
CA LYS A 540 -0.62 8.16 17.68
C LYS A 540 -0.28 8.64 16.26
N PHE A 541 0.11 7.74 15.36
CA PHE A 541 0.58 8.12 14.02
C PHE A 541 -0.48 8.90 13.23
N GLU A 542 -1.78 8.58 13.37
CA GLU A 542 -2.88 9.28 12.69
C GLU A 542 -3.65 10.27 13.56
N SER A 543 -3.37 10.36 14.86
CA SER A 543 -4.17 11.13 15.81
C SER A 543 -4.37 12.61 15.43
N ARG A 544 -3.47 13.17 14.62
CA ARG A 544 -3.56 14.55 14.13
C ARG A 544 -3.65 14.66 12.60
N TYR A 545 -3.75 13.51 11.90
CA TYR A 545 -3.85 13.50 10.44
C TYR A 545 -5.12 14.22 9.95
N LEU A 546 -6.22 14.04 10.66
CA LEU A 546 -7.50 14.67 10.35
C LEU A 546 -7.46 16.21 10.47
N ASP A 547 -6.53 16.79 11.22
CA ASP A 547 -6.33 18.23 11.29
C ASP A 547 -6.01 18.82 9.90
N GLY A 548 -5.23 18.10 9.11
CA GLY A 548 -4.92 18.48 7.73
C GLY A 548 -6.06 18.21 6.75
N LEU A 549 -6.77 17.08 6.95
CA LEU A 549 -7.80 16.59 6.03
C LEU A 549 -9.17 17.29 6.20
N ILE A 550 -9.51 17.67 7.43
CA ILE A 550 -10.82 18.28 7.79
C ILE A 550 -10.59 19.67 8.39
N GLY A 551 -9.73 19.75 9.39
CA GLY A 551 -9.43 20.95 10.15
C GLY A 551 -9.06 20.60 11.60
N PRO A 552 -8.44 21.52 12.38
CA PRO A 552 -7.99 21.22 13.72
C PRO A 552 -9.14 20.80 14.64
N TYR A 553 -8.96 19.67 15.33
CA TYR A 553 -9.90 19.18 16.34
C TYR A 553 -9.39 19.54 17.75
N PRO A 554 -10.26 20.01 18.69
CA PRO A 554 -11.73 20.09 18.57
C PRO A 554 -12.28 21.42 18.00
N GLU A 555 -11.44 22.36 17.57
CA GLU A 555 -11.86 23.71 17.14
C GLU A 555 -12.85 23.67 15.96
N ARG A 556 -12.73 22.66 15.08
CA ARG A 556 -13.59 22.44 13.92
C ARG A 556 -14.47 21.18 14.05
N ALA A 557 -14.87 20.81 15.28
CA ALA A 557 -15.81 19.72 15.52
C ALA A 557 -17.13 19.84 14.72
N ASP A 558 -17.48 21.08 14.32
CA ASP A 558 -18.59 21.35 13.40
C ASP A 558 -18.43 20.63 12.05
N LEU A 559 -17.24 20.68 11.46
CA LEU A 559 -16.94 20.02 10.18
C LEU A 559 -16.87 18.50 10.33
N TYR A 560 -16.30 18.01 11.42
CA TYR A 560 -16.23 16.56 11.69
C TYR A 560 -17.64 15.97 11.72
N ARG A 561 -18.57 16.61 12.47
CA ARG A 561 -19.95 16.21 12.50
C ARG A 561 -20.65 16.30 11.15
N GLU A 562 -20.43 17.38 10.40
CA GLU A 562 -21.02 17.60 9.07
C GLU A 562 -20.60 16.54 8.07
N ARG A 563 -19.39 16.00 8.21
CA ARG A 563 -18.78 15.00 7.30
C ARG A 563 -18.87 13.57 7.79
N SER A 564 -19.45 13.33 8.95
CA SER A 564 -19.65 11.97 9.48
C SER A 564 -20.94 11.35 8.98
N PRO A 565 -20.90 10.32 8.12
CA PRO A 565 -22.10 9.66 7.59
C PRO A 565 -23.07 9.19 8.66
N ILE A 566 -22.58 8.79 9.83
CA ILE A 566 -23.38 8.29 10.96
C ILE A 566 -24.45 9.28 11.43
N HIS A 567 -24.21 10.58 11.29
CA HIS A 567 -25.14 11.61 11.74
C HIS A 567 -26.27 11.89 10.75
N PHE A 568 -26.25 11.29 9.55
CA PHE A 568 -27.17 11.54 8.45
C PHE A 568 -27.71 10.26 7.83
N VAL A 569 -27.73 9.14 8.56
CA VAL A 569 -28.13 7.82 8.05
C VAL A 569 -29.57 7.83 7.51
N GLU A 570 -30.43 8.74 7.99
CA GLU A 570 -31.77 8.92 7.46
C GLU A 570 -31.80 9.39 5.99
N ARG A 571 -30.68 9.87 5.45
CA ARG A 571 -30.53 10.21 4.02
C ARG A 571 -30.17 9.01 3.16
N LEU A 572 -29.58 7.98 3.72
CA LEU A 572 -29.21 6.76 2.99
C LEU A 572 -30.46 6.04 2.47
N ARG A 573 -30.58 5.92 1.16
CA ARG A 573 -31.75 5.35 0.47
C ARG A 573 -31.48 4.00 -0.18
N VAL A 574 -30.24 3.62 -0.32
CA VAL A 574 -29.79 2.44 -1.05
C VAL A 574 -29.19 1.39 -0.11
N PRO A 575 -29.24 0.10 -0.47
CA PRO A 575 -28.65 -0.97 0.33
C PRO A 575 -27.12 -0.85 0.41
N VAL A 576 -26.55 -1.24 1.56
CA VAL A 576 -25.10 -1.23 1.80
C VAL A 576 -24.64 -2.52 2.47
N ILE A 577 -23.46 -3.03 2.09
CA ILE A 577 -22.80 -4.13 2.80
C ILE A 577 -21.55 -3.61 3.51
N LEU A 578 -21.34 -4.03 4.76
CA LEU A 578 -20.21 -3.63 5.59
C LEU A 578 -19.39 -4.86 5.99
N PHE A 579 -18.08 -4.73 5.94
CA PHE A 579 -17.11 -5.75 6.36
C PHE A 579 -16.17 -5.17 7.41
N GLN A 580 -15.94 -5.90 8.53
CA GLN A 580 -15.13 -5.39 9.64
C GLN A 580 -14.26 -6.49 10.26
N GLY A 581 -12.98 -6.17 10.53
CA GLY A 581 -12.10 -6.96 11.38
C GLY A 581 -12.35 -6.66 12.85
N LEU A 582 -12.48 -7.68 13.69
CA LEU A 582 -12.77 -7.48 15.12
C LEU A 582 -11.53 -7.07 15.93
N GLU A 583 -10.33 -7.19 15.36
CA GLU A 583 -9.05 -6.80 15.98
C GLU A 583 -8.47 -5.53 15.33
N ASP A 584 -9.31 -4.71 14.69
CA ASP A 584 -8.92 -3.47 14.04
C ASP A 584 -8.70 -2.35 15.07
N GLU A 585 -7.45 -1.89 15.21
CA GLU A 585 -7.05 -0.78 16.09
C GLU A 585 -6.85 0.54 15.33
N VAL A 586 -6.95 0.53 14.00
CA VAL A 586 -6.86 1.72 13.14
C VAL A 586 -8.24 2.35 12.96
N VAL A 587 -9.20 1.55 12.50
CA VAL A 587 -10.63 1.91 12.47
C VAL A 587 -11.38 0.91 13.35
N PRO A 588 -11.63 1.24 14.63
CA PRO A 588 -12.19 0.30 15.58
C PRO A 588 -13.56 -0.27 15.15
N PRO A 589 -13.88 -1.52 15.53
CA PRO A 589 -15.16 -2.17 15.17
C PRO A 589 -16.41 -1.38 15.57
N SER A 590 -16.31 -0.52 16.60
CA SER A 590 -17.37 0.39 17.04
C SER A 590 -17.88 1.30 15.92
N GLN A 591 -17.04 1.66 14.96
CA GLN A 591 -17.41 2.46 13.77
C GLN A 591 -18.48 1.73 12.94
N ALA A 592 -18.19 0.49 12.54
CA ALA A 592 -19.13 -0.33 11.78
C ALA A 592 -20.37 -0.72 12.59
N GLU A 593 -20.21 -1.09 13.87
CA GLU A 593 -21.31 -1.49 14.76
C GLU A 593 -22.30 -0.36 14.99
N THR A 594 -21.82 0.85 15.23
CA THR A 594 -22.66 2.04 15.39
C THR A 594 -23.41 2.35 14.10
N MET A 595 -22.75 2.26 12.93
CA MET A 595 -23.38 2.44 11.63
C MET A 595 -24.48 1.38 11.40
N VAL A 596 -24.21 0.10 11.66
CA VAL A 596 -25.19 -1.00 11.55
C VAL A 596 -26.40 -0.76 12.47
N ALA A 597 -26.19 -0.31 13.69
CA ALA A 597 -27.28 0.01 14.62
C ALA A 597 -28.17 1.16 14.07
N ALA A 598 -27.55 2.18 13.50
CA ALA A 598 -28.25 3.30 12.88
C ALA A 598 -29.01 2.88 11.61
N LEU A 599 -28.43 2.03 10.77
CA LEU A 599 -29.09 1.46 9.58
C LEU A 599 -30.35 0.65 9.96
N ARG A 600 -30.24 -0.19 10.99
CA ARG A 600 -31.40 -0.94 11.54
C ARG A 600 -32.49 -0.01 12.06
N GLN A 601 -32.13 1.01 12.82
CA GLN A 601 -33.10 1.97 13.37
C GLN A 601 -33.82 2.75 12.28
N ASN A 602 -33.16 3.05 11.16
CA ASN A 602 -33.73 3.80 10.04
C ASN A 602 -34.36 2.90 8.97
N GLY A 603 -34.36 1.56 9.17
CA GLY A 603 -34.96 0.62 8.23
C GLY A 603 -34.24 0.55 6.87
N VAL A 604 -32.95 0.86 6.81
CA VAL A 604 -32.15 0.78 5.60
C VAL A 604 -31.70 -0.66 5.36
N PRO A 605 -31.94 -1.25 4.19
CA PRO A 605 -31.48 -2.59 3.88
C PRO A 605 -29.94 -2.65 3.93
N HIS A 606 -29.40 -3.60 4.70
CA HIS A 606 -27.95 -3.75 4.84
C HIS A 606 -27.54 -5.18 5.17
N ALA A 607 -26.28 -5.48 4.90
CA ALA A 607 -25.60 -6.68 5.38
C ALA A 607 -24.36 -6.29 6.19
N TYR A 608 -24.00 -7.10 7.20
CA TYR A 608 -22.81 -6.89 8.00
C TYR A 608 -22.10 -8.20 8.27
N LEU A 609 -20.82 -8.27 7.92
CA LEU A 609 -19.95 -9.40 8.19
C LEU A 609 -18.74 -8.94 9.00
N ALA A 610 -18.58 -9.54 10.19
CA ALA A 610 -17.47 -9.28 11.10
C ALA A 610 -16.58 -10.51 11.21
N PHE A 611 -15.26 -10.32 11.22
CA PHE A 611 -14.27 -11.38 11.14
C PHE A 611 -13.34 -11.37 12.36
N ALA A 612 -13.40 -12.43 13.17
CA ALA A 612 -12.48 -12.63 14.28
C ALA A 612 -11.07 -12.99 13.74
N GLY A 613 -10.04 -12.44 14.37
CA GLY A 613 -8.64 -12.64 13.96
C GLY A 613 -8.21 -11.81 12.77
N GLU A 614 -9.05 -10.89 12.28
CA GLU A 614 -8.70 -9.88 11.29
C GLU A 614 -8.59 -8.50 11.94
N ALA A 615 -7.55 -7.76 11.53
CA ALA A 615 -7.30 -6.39 11.91
C ALA A 615 -7.63 -5.42 10.75
N HIS A 616 -6.97 -4.25 10.69
CA HIS A 616 -7.11 -3.31 9.60
C HIS A 616 -6.49 -3.88 8.31
N GLY A 617 -7.32 -4.16 7.30
CA GLY A 617 -6.94 -4.89 6.08
C GLY A 617 -6.90 -6.41 6.29
N PHE A 618 -7.74 -7.12 5.56
CA PHE A 618 -7.88 -8.58 5.68
C PHE A 618 -6.66 -9.31 5.11
N ARG A 619 -6.29 -10.43 5.74
CA ARG A 619 -5.07 -11.16 5.44
C ARG A 619 -5.29 -12.65 5.26
N ARG A 620 -6.42 -13.19 5.71
CA ARG A 620 -6.74 -14.62 5.67
C ARG A 620 -7.49 -14.95 4.41
N ALA A 621 -7.12 -16.04 3.76
CA ALA A 621 -7.76 -16.47 2.52
C ALA A 621 -9.27 -16.70 2.67
N GLU A 622 -9.70 -17.30 3.79
CA GLU A 622 -11.10 -17.55 4.08
C GLU A 622 -11.93 -16.25 4.21
N THR A 623 -11.33 -15.21 4.75
CA THR A 623 -11.97 -13.89 4.87
C THR A 623 -12.09 -13.22 3.51
N GLU A 624 -11.02 -13.21 2.72
CA GLU A 624 -11.00 -12.64 1.36
C GLU A 624 -12.04 -13.34 0.47
N ILE A 625 -12.08 -14.69 0.51
CA ILE A 625 -13.08 -15.48 -0.23
C ILE A 625 -14.50 -15.08 0.19
N ARG A 626 -14.77 -15.08 1.51
CA ARG A 626 -16.11 -14.78 2.02
C ARG A 626 -16.56 -13.37 1.67
N CYS A 627 -15.67 -12.38 1.69
CA CYS A 627 -15.98 -11.00 1.32
C CYS A 627 -16.41 -10.90 -0.16
N LEU A 628 -15.61 -11.46 -1.07
CA LEU A 628 -15.91 -11.40 -2.52
C LEU A 628 -17.22 -12.12 -2.87
N GLU A 629 -17.44 -13.31 -2.30
CA GLU A 629 -18.67 -14.06 -2.53
C GLU A 629 -19.91 -13.35 -1.96
N ALA A 630 -19.77 -12.77 -0.76
CA ALA A 630 -20.83 -12.02 -0.11
C ALA A 630 -21.20 -10.76 -0.88
N GLU A 631 -20.22 -10.03 -1.39
CA GLU A 631 -20.40 -8.82 -2.19
C GLU A 631 -21.06 -9.15 -3.54
N LEU A 632 -20.59 -10.20 -4.24
CA LEU A 632 -21.20 -10.64 -5.49
C LEU A 632 -22.67 -11.09 -5.29
N TYR A 633 -22.95 -11.84 -4.22
CA TYR A 633 -24.32 -12.21 -3.87
C TYR A 633 -25.18 -10.98 -3.63
N PHE A 634 -24.66 -10.03 -2.83
CA PHE A 634 -25.35 -8.80 -2.49
C PHE A 634 -25.64 -7.95 -3.73
N TYR A 635 -24.64 -7.72 -4.59
CA TYR A 635 -24.82 -6.97 -5.83
C TYR A 635 -25.81 -7.65 -6.80
N GLY A 636 -25.78 -8.97 -6.89
CA GLY A 636 -26.76 -9.72 -7.71
C GLY A 636 -28.20 -9.45 -7.27
N ARG A 637 -28.42 -9.37 -5.96
CA ARG A 637 -29.76 -9.08 -5.38
C ARG A 637 -30.21 -7.63 -5.63
N ILE A 638 -29.28 -6.68 -5.60
CA ILE A 638 -29.60 -5.25 -5.68
C ILE A 638 -29.63 -4.76 -7.13
N LEU A 639 -28.62 -5.13 -7.94
CA LEU A 639 -28.51 -4.69 -9.34
C LEU A 639 -29.32 -5.56 -10.31
N GLY A 640 -30.01 -6.59 -9.82
CA GLY A 640 -31.00 -7.36 -10.59
C GLY A 640 -30.44 -8.37 -11.58
N PHE A 641 -29.27 -8.96 -11.30
CA PHE A 641 -28.72 -10.05 -12.08
C PHE A 641 -28.56 -11.34 -11.27
N GLN A 642 -28.45 -12.48 -11.95
CA GLN A 642 -28.21 -13.77 -11.33
C GLN A 642 -26.78 -14.21 -11.58
N PRO A 643 -25.90 -14.20 -10.55
CA PRO A 643 -24.55 -14.75 -10.69
C PRO A 643 -24.57 -16.21 -11.16
N ALA A 644 -23.59 -16.58 -11.98
CA ALA A 644 -23.42 -17.97 -12.40
C ALA A 644 -22.76 -18.84 -11.31
N ASP A 645 -22.19 -18.20 -10.30
CA ASP A 645 -21.50 -18.84 -9.19
C ASP A 645 -22.49 -19.42 -8.17
N ALA A 646 -22.11 -20.52 -7.51
CA ALA A 646 -22.84 -21.07 -6.37
C ALA A 646 -22.39 -20.35 -5.09
N LEU A 647 -23.12 -19.33 -4.70
CA LEU A 647 -22.76 -18.45 -3.59
C LEU A 647 -23.53 -18.82 -2.30
N GLU A 648 -22.85 -18.70 -1.16
CA GLU A 648 -23.50 -18.74 0.14
C GLU A 648 -24.32 -17.45 0.33
N PRO A 649 -25.61 -17.57 0.68
CA PRO A 649 -26.45 -16.40 0.92
C PRO A 649 -25.92 -15.51 2.04
N VAL A 650 -26.19 -14.21 1.90
CA VAL A 650 -25.95 -13.20 2.93
C VAL A 650 -27.30 -12.74 3.47
N ASP A 651 -27.39 -12.64 4.79
CA ASP A 651 -28.57 -12.07 5.44
C ASP A 651 -28.62 -10.55 5.18
N ILE A 652 -29.62 -10.15 4.38
CA ILE A 652 -29.87 -8.74 4.13
C ILE A 652 -31.02 -8.32 5.06
N TYR A 653 -30.71 -7.51 6.05
CA TYR A 653 -31.70 -6.94 6.95
C TYR A 653 -32.49 -5.88 6.20
N ALA A 654 -33.79 -6.10 6.06
CA ALA A 654 -34.75 -5.11 5.58
C ALA A 654 -35.75 -4.83 6.68
N ALA A 655 -36.34 -3.63 6.71
CA ALA A 655 -37.35 -3.25 7.69
C ALA A 655 -38.64 -4.03 7.52
#